data_1b2ca3308e508926dcf387343db51c7a
#
_entry.id   1b2ca3308e508926dcf387343db51c7a
#
_cell.length_a   1.000
_cell.length_b   1.000
_cell.length_c   1.000
_cell.angle_alpha   90.00
_cell.angle_beta   90.00
_cell.angle_gamma   90.00
#
_symmetry.space_group_name_H-M   'P 1'
#
loop_
_entity.id
_entity.type
_entity.pdbx_description
1 polymer ?
#
loop_
_entity_poly.entity_id
_entity_poly.type
_entity_poly.pdbx_seq_one_letter_code
_entity_poly.pdbx_strand_id
1 'polypeptide(L)'
;MKQKHFLISLTVLAIGISVDAQTKDNVKTTFQTSREWKPSIDNRADAVMVYGVGGNPSDKSRKLSFEERVKSWKERGYIIHFMTGIAWGEYQDYFTGQWDGKWHLDEGQVTQTGDTIWHGHMVPYIVPSENFLSYLKERHVKRVIDVGVDAIFMEEPEFWARAGYSDSFKKEWKKYYGFEWRPQHESPENTYLSSKLKYYLYYRALNEVFTFAKEYGKSKGMDVKCYVPTHSLVNYSQWQIVSPEASLASLPCVDGYIAQVWTGTSREPNFFDGRKRERVFETAYLEYGSMESMTAPTGRKMFFLTDPIEDWPRDWADYKKNYQATFTAQLLYPNIADYEVMPWPERIYEGLYRTSANSDKKERIPRFYSTQMQVMINALNRMPLTDKELTGSKGFSVLMANSLMFQRFPTHNGYEDPQLANFYGQALPLLKRGVPVKTVHIENLGYKEALADTKVLLMTYANMKPLEPEAHSHIADWVKKGGVLIYSGTDNDPFQNVREWWNTNGHNYATPSAHLFEQMGLPAWPNQGEYSYGKGTVCVIRTDPKDYVLHEGGDKYFLYLAARMYEQNAKAGKLEFKNNFYLQRGDYDLAAVLEESVSDEPFTVEGCLIDLFDPKLPIYTSKRINPGEQALLLNVERVAGKKKPQVLASASREEQEERGKGWYSYVAKSPAETSNVSRVLLPSCPKSVTVDGKEVFDTKRWHAASHTYLIEFENNPDGVSVKFCW
;
A
#
# COMPACT_ATOMS: atom_id res chain seq x y z
N MET A 1 -80.93 21.09 15.47
CA MET A 1 -79.85 20.83 16.38
C MET A 1 -78.72 20.12 15.63
N LYS A 2 -77.66 20.84 15.28
CA LYS A 2 -76.48 20.29 14.55
C LYS A 2 -75.34 20.23 15.53
N GLN A 3 -74.84 19.00 15.84
CA GLN A 3 -73.63 18.77 16.61
C GLN A 3 -72.39 19.02 15.73
N LYS A 4 -71.56 19.92 16.15
CA LYS A 4 -70.21 20.13 15.57
C LYS A 4 -69.23 19.21 16.29
N HIS A 5 -68.60 18.27 15.55
CA HIS A 5 -67.43 17.55 16.04
C HIS A 5 -66.19 18.38 15.78
N PHE A 6 -65.45 18.66 16.83
CA PHE A 6 -64.12 19.24 16.79
C PHE A 6 -63.08 18.08 16.62
N LEU A 7 -62.39 18.04 15.47
CA LEU A 7 -61.24 17.16 15.27
C LEU A 7 -59.99 17.92 15.74
N ILE A 8 -59.37 17.44 16.79
CA ILE A 8 -58.04 17.89 17.20
C ILE A 8 -57.02 17.05 16.40
N SER A 9 -56.32 17.70 15.45
CA SER A 9 -55.22 17.10 14.70
C SER A 9 -53.95 17.20 15.54
N LEU A 10 -53.45 16.06 16.06
CA LEU A 10 -52.15 15.97 16.67
C LEU A 10 -51.10 15.87 15.57
N THR A 11 -50.40 16.99 15.30
CA THR A 11 -49.23 16.96 14.42
C THR A 11 -48.03 16.46 15.25
N VAL A 12 -47.65 15.20 15.07
CA VAL A 12 -46.41 14.65 15.59
C VAL A 12 -45.27 15.18 14.69
N LEU A 13 -44.49 16.11 15.21
CA LEU A 13 -43.25 16.52 14.58
C LEU A 13 -42.24 15.37 14.73
N ALA A 14 -42.06 14.56 13.69
CA ALA A 14 -40.99 13.64 13.58
C ALA A 14 -39.71 14.46 13.29
N ILE A 15 -38.89 14.69 14.34
CA ILE A 15 -37.53 15.16 14.17
C ILE A 15 -36.78 14.00 13.53
N GLY A 16 -36.57 14.07 12.22
CA GLY A 16 -35.70 13.16 11.49
C GLY A 16 -34.27 13.45 11.91
N ILE A 17 -33.76 12.65 12.81
CA ILE A 17 -32.31 12.51 13.00
C ILE A 17 -31.82 11.77 11.77
N SER A 18 -31.27 12.49 10.78
CA SER A 18 -30.47 11.87 9.73
C SER A 18 -29.16 11.42 10.37
N VAL A 19 -29.17 10.23 10.93
CA VAL A 19 -27.92 9.46 11.03
C VAL A 19 -27.61 9.14 9.57
N ASP A 20 -26.57 9.78 9.01
CA ASP A 20 -25.96 9.30 7.78
C ASP A 20 -25.53 7.86 8.06
N ALA A 21 -26.39 6.91 7.69
CA ALA A 21 -26.02 5.52 7.69
C ALA A 21 -24.88 5.39 6.67
N GLN A 22 -23.66 5.23 7.14
CA GLN A 22 -22.52 4.85 6.30
C GLN A 22 -22.96 3.62 5.50
N THR A 23 -23.15 3.80 4.20
CA THR A 23 -23.46 2.67 3.33
C THR A 23 -22.20 1.82 3.23
N LYS A 24 -22.35 0.50 3.24
CA LYS A 24 -21.24 -0.47 3.15
C LYS A 24 -20.29 -0.23 1.97
N ASP A 25 -20.73 0.48 0.95
CA ASP A 25 -19.95 0.84 -0.24
C ASP A 25 -19.00 2.03 -0.03
N ASN A 26 -19.06 2.74 1.09
CA ASN A 26 -18.32 3.98 1.37
C ASN A 26 -17.25 3.84 2.46
N VAL A 27 -16.65 2.66 2.61
CA VAL A 27 -15.51 2.48 3.52
C VAL A 27 -14.29 3.20 2.98
N LYS A 28 -13.83 4.21 3.71
CA LYS A 28 -12.65 5.01 3.43
C LYS A 28 -11.44 4.55 4.23
N THR A 29 -11.69 4.19 5.50
CA THR A 29 -10.66 3.76 6.42
C THR A 29 -11.01 2.44 7.08
N THR A 30 -10.02 1.58 7.22
CA THR A 30 -10.16 0.28 7.88
C THR A 30 -8.90 -0.03 8.69
N PHE A 31 -8.94 -0.99 9.58
CA PHE A 31 -7.78 -1.56 10.26
C PHE A 31 -8.05 -3.04 10.59
N GLN A 32 -6.99 -3.78 10.88
CA GLN A 32 -7.09 -5.19 11.23
C GLN A 32 -6.76 -5.45 12.70
N THR A 33 -7.45 -6.42 13.30
CA THR A 33 -7.14 -6.93 14.63
C THR A 33 -7.69 -8.34 14.82
N SER A 34 -6.99 -9.16 15.58
CA SER A 34 -7.50 -10.48 16.01
C SER A 34 -8.32 -10.42 17.30
N ARG A 35 -8.44 -9.23 17.91
CA ARG A 35 -9.08 -9.06 19.22
C ARG A 35 -10.55 -8.68 19.08
N GLU A 36 -11.30 -8.93 20.17
CA GLU A 36 -12.56 -8.25 20.44
C GLU A 36 -12.34 -6.76 20.64
N TRP A 37 -13.41 -5.98 20.54
CA TRP A 37 -13.34 -4.55 20.86
C TRP A 37 -12.81 -4.31 22.28
N LYS A 38 -11.89 -3.37 22.39
CA LYS A 38 -11.36 -2.85 23.64
C LYS A 38 -11.22 -1.32 23.55
N PRO A 39 -11.39 -0.63 24.69
CA PRO A 39 -11.23 0.83 24.70
C PRO A 39 -9.86 1.33 24.20
N SER A 40 -8.79 0.57 24.46
CA SER A 40 -7.41 0.92 24.11
C SER A 40 -7.09 0.84 22.62
N ILE A 41 -7.92 0.15 21.82
CA ILE A 41 -7.67 -0.11 20.39
C ILE A 41 -8.78 0.41 19.47
N ASP A 42 -9.65 1.26 19.98
CA ASP A 42 -10.76 1.85 19.23
C ASP A 42 -10.29 3.02 18.35
N ASN A 43 -9.71 2.73 17.19
CA ASN A 43 -9.11 3.72 16.28
C ASN A 43 -10.10 4.61 15.55
N ARG A 44 -11.41 4.37 15.65
CA ARG A 44 -12.47 5.14 14.97
C ARG A 44 -12.29 5.24 13.44
N ALA A 45 -11.85 4.13 12.81
CA ALA A 45 -11.98 3.94 11.37
C ALA A 45 -13.44 3.61 10.98
N ASP A 46 -13.73 3.56 9.68
CA ASP A 46 -15.08 3.19 9.20
C ASP A 46 -15.35 1.69 9.37
N ALA A 47 -14.34 0.87 9.11
CA ALA A 47 -14.44 -0.59 9.18
C ALA A 47 -13.34 -1.20 10.03
N VAL A 48 -13.57 -2.43 10.47
CA VAL A 48 -12.57 -3.28 11.11
C VAL A 48 -12.54 -4.65 10.42
N MET A 49 -11.34 -5.10 10.08
CA MET A 49 -11.08 -6.45 9.60
C MET A 49 -10.81 -7.36 10.79
N VAL A 50 -11.79 -8.20 11.14
CA VAL A 50 -11.64 -9.20 12.21
C VAL A 50 -10.81 -10.37 11.67
N TYR A 51 -9.59 -10.52 12.22
CA TYR A 51 -8.61 -11.48 11.71
C TYR A 51 -8.87 -12.91 12.21
N GLY A 52 -8.89 -13.87 11.28
CA GLY A 52 -9.00 -15.30 11.53
C GLY A 52 -10.31 -15.74 12.18
N VAL A 53 -10.74 -16.96 11.92
CA VAL A 53 -11.94 -17.54 12.55
C VAL A 53 -11.62 -18.33 13.83
N GLY A 54 -10.32 -18.45 14.18
CA GLY A 54 -9.84 -19.26 15.30
C GLY A 54 -9.63 -20.72 14.90
N GLY A 55 -8.42 -21.05 14.51
CA GLY A 55 -7.96 -22.43 14.23
C GLY A 55 -6.86 -22.86 15.18
N ASN A 56 -6.46 -22.01 16.13
CA ASN A 56 -5.44 -22.31 17.12
C ASN A 56 -6.08 -22.69 18.47
N PRO A 57 -6.27 -23.99 18.77
CA PRO A 57 -6.86 -24.45 20.03
C PRO A 57 -5.96 -24.21 21.24
N SER A 58 -4.68 -23.90 21.02
CA SER A 58 -3.70 -23.60 22.08
C SER A 58 -3.67 -22.12 22.46
N ASP A 59 -4.31 -21.24 21.70
CA ASP A 59 -4.35 -19.80 22.00
C ASP A 59 -5.34 -19.49 23.13
N LYS A 60 -4.84 -19.61 24.35
CA LYS A 60 -5.60 -19.25 25.56
C LYS A 60 -5.84 -17.73 25.72
N SER A 61 -5.19 -16.90 24.93
CA SER A 61 -5.39 -15.45 24.96
C SER A 61 -6.69 -15.03 24.27
N ARG A 62 -7.18 -15.83 23.35
CA ARG A 62 -8.42 -15.62 22.62
C ARG A 62 -9.58 -16.29 23.36
N LYS A 63 -10.37 -15.50 24.07
CA LYS A 63 -11.48 -15.96 24.89
C LYS A 63 -12.80 -16.05 24.14
N LEU A 64 -12.96 -15.26 23.08
CA LEU A 64 -14.20 -15.13 22.32
C LEU A 64 -14.11 -15.84 20.97
N SER A 65 -15.22 -16.43 20.54
CA SER A 65 -15.41 -16.98 19.20
C SER A 65 -15.33 -15.87 18.14
N PHE A 66 -15.22 -16.26 16.87
CA PHE A 66 -15.25 -15.31 15.75
C PHE A 66 -16.55 -14.48 15.76
N GLU A 67 -17.69 -15.13 15.96
CA GLU A 67 -19.02 -14.50 16.00
C GLU A 67 -19.13 -13.47 17.12
N GLU A 68 -18.60 -13.78 18.30
CA GLU A 68 -18.59 -12.87 19.45
C GLU A 68 -17.67 -11.67 19.20
N ARG A 69 -16.50 -11.87 18.56
CA ARG A 69 -15.60 -10.78 18.18
C ARG A 69 -16.26 -9.87 17.15
N VAL A 70 -16.88 -10.42 16.11
CA VAL A 70 -17.68 -9.68 15.12
C VAL A 70 -18.79 -8.88 15.80
N LYS A 71 -19.53 -9.49 16.72
CA LYS A 71 -20.59 -8.82 17.47
C LYS A 71 -20.06 -7.66 18.29
N SER A 72 -18.92 -7.83 19.00
CA SER A 72 -18.36 -6.80 19.87
C SER A 72 -17.98 -5.52 19.11
N TRP A 73 -17.45 -5.64 17.90
CA TRP A 73 -17.13 -4.52 17.04
C TRP A 73 -18.37 -3.89 16.40
N LYS A 74 -19.32 -4.73 15.96
CA LYS A 74 -20.58 -4.27 15.36
C LYS A 74 -21.41 -3.42 16.33
N GLU A 75 -21.43 -3.77 17.62
CA GLU A 75 -22.10 -3.01 18.68
C GLU A 75 -21.48 -1.62 18.91
N ARG A 76 -20.24 -1.40 18.44
CA ARG A 76 -19.55 -0.10 18.48
C ARG A 76 -19.74 0.74 17.20
N GLY A 77 -20.56 0.24 16.26
CA GLY A 77 -20.90 0.95 15.03
C GLY A 77 -19.94 0.74 13.86
N TYR A 78 -18.99 -0.19 13.95
CA TYR A 78 -18.07 -0.51 12.85
C TYR A 78 -18.75 -1.34 11.77
N ILE A 79 -18.37 -1.08 10.52
CA ILE A 79 -18.56 -1.99 9.40
C ILE A 79 -17.59 -3.15 9.60
N ILE A 80 -18.07 -4.39 9.48
CA ILE A 80 -17.25 -5.57 9.74
C ILE A 80 -16.77 -6.18 8.45
N HIS A 81 -15.45 -6.32 8.33
CA HIS A 81 -14.75 -7.08 7.32
C HIS A 81 -14.06 -8.29 7.94
N PHE A 82 -13.62 -9.22 7.13
CA PHE A 82 -12.84 -10.38 7.57
C PHE A 82 -11.49 -10.40 6.88
N MET A 83 -10.43 -10.81 7.58
CA MET A 83 -9.10 -11.01 7.02
C MET A 83 -8.47 -12.30 7.51
N THR A 84 -7.70 -12.95 6.64
CA THR A 84 -6.79 -14.06 6.96
C THR A 84 -5.74 -14.18 5.86
N GLY A 85 -4.60 -14.81 6.14
CA GLY A 85 -3.58 -15.09 5.11
C GLY A 85 -4.01 -16.22 4.18
N ILE A 86 -3.57 -16.17 2.91
CA ILE A 86 -3.71 -17.28 1.96
C ILE A 86 -2.51 -18.23 2.02
N ALA A 87 -1.33 -17.71 2.39
CA ALA A 87 -0.10 -18.49 2.49
C ALA A 87 0.20 -18.97 3.91
N TRP A 88 -0.45 -18.41 4.89
CA TRP A 88 -0.30 -18.69 6.32
C TRP A 88 -1.54 -18.17 7.06
N GLY A 89 -1.69 -18.47 8.35
CA GLY A 89 -2.84 -18.01 9.13
C GLY A 89 -3.02 -18.83 10.40
N GLU A 90 -4.19 -18.77 10.99
CA GLU A 90 -4.56 -19.55 12.18
C GLU A 90 -5.10 -20.94 11.77
N TYR A 91 -4.21 -21.78 11.22
CA TYR A 91 -4.56 -23.07 10.60
C TYR A 91 -4.00 -24.28 11.34
N GLN A 92 -3.71 -24.13 12.65
CA GLN A 92 -3.20 -25.24 13.49
C GLN A 92 -4.14 -26.45 13.47
N ASP A 93 -5.46 -26.23 13.47
CA ASP A 93 -6.47 -27.29 13.42
C ASP A 93 -6.38 -28.10 12.12
N TYR A 94 -6.05 -27.48 11.00
CA TYR A 94 -5.77 -28.15 9.73
C TYR A 94 -4.47 -28.95 9.79
N PHE A 95 -3.37 -28.30 10.14
CA PHE A 95 -2.05 -28.93 10.11
C PHE A 95 -1.87 -30.05 11.12
N THR A 96 -2.57 -30.00 12.27
CA THR A 96 -2.44 -30.97 13.37
C THR A 96 -3.57 -32.01 13.41
N GLY A 97 -4.33 -32.14 12.33
CA GLY A 97 -5.29 -33.21 12.14
C GLY A 97 -6.62 -33.07 12.89
N GLN A 98 -6.95 -31.88 13.37
CA GLN A 98 -8.22 -31.65 14.06
C GLN A 98 -9.38 -31.40 13.10
N TRP A 99 -9.07 -31.02 11.87
CA TRP A 99 -10.07 -30.78 10.82
C TRP A 99 -10.69 -32.07 10.26
N ASP A 100 -9.83 -32.99 9.76
CA ASP A 100 -10.26 -34.19 9.05
C ASP A 100 -9.60 -35.51 9.58
N GLY A 101 -8.89 -35.43 10.70
CA GLY A 101 -8.17 -36.53 11.31
C GLY A 101 -6.80 -36.81 10.71
N LYS A 102 -6.31 -35.96 9.77
CA LYS A 102 -5.02 -36.13 9.10
C LYS A 102 -4.12 -34.93 9.35
N TRP A 103 -2.84 -35.19 9.56
CA TRP A 103 -1.82 -34.15 9.61
C TRP A 103 -1.46 -33.72 8.19
N HIS A 104 -1.36 -32.40 7.97
CA HIS A 104 -1.09 -31.81 6.65
C HIS A 104 0.23 -31.01 6.63
N LEU A 105 1.18 -31.30 7.52
CA LEU A 105 2.48 -30.60 7.55
C LEU A 105 3.32 -30.85 6.27
N ASP A 106 3.04 -31.93 5.53
CA ASP A 106 3.62 -32.23 4.23
C ASP A 106 3.19 -31.24 3.11
N GLU A 107 2.16 -30.44 3.36
CA GLU A 107 1.74 -29.36 2.46
C GLU A 107 2.49 -28.03 2.74
N GLY A 108 3.44 -28.03 3.66
CA GLY A 108 4.31 -26.90 3.95
C GLY A 108 5.33 -26.62 2.84
N GLN A 109 5.75 -25.36 2.77
CA GLN A 109 6.88 -24.96 1.93
C GLN A 109 8.19 -25.45 2.58
N VAL A 110 9.00 -26.18 1.80
CA VAL A 110 10.23 -26.81 2.27
C VAL A 110 11.42 -26.37 1.42
N THR A 111 12.55 -26.07 2.08
CA THR A 111 13.82 -25.67 1.46
C THR A 111 14.59 -26.87 0.87
N GLN A 112 15.69 -26.58 0.18
CA GLN A 112 16.59 -27.59 -0.36
C GLN A 112 17.18 -28.51 0.73
N THR A 113 17.39 -28.02 1.93
CA THR A 113 17.92 -28.78 3.07
C THR A 113 16.89 -29.61 3.79
N GLY A 114 15.62 -29.54 3.36
CA GLY A 114 14.51 -30.26 3.97
C GLY A 114 13.85 -29.52 5.14
N ASP A 115 14.26 -28.28 5.39
CA ASP A 115 13.70 -27.48 6.47
C ASP A 115 12.35 -26.87 6.05
N THR A 116 11.33 -27.03 6.89
CA THR A 116 10.05 -26.36 6.73
C THR A 116 10.18 -24.87 7.01
N ILE A 117 9.59 -24.05 6.17
CA ILE A 117 9.52 -22.59 6.38
C ILE A 117 8.29 -22.30 7.23
N TRP A 118 8.52 -21.96 8.48
CA TRP A 118 7.46 -21.67 9.46
C TRP A 118 7.10 -20.19 9.46
N HIS A 119 5.83 -19.88 9.40
CA HIS A 119 5.29 -18.57 9.73
C HIS A 119 5.07 -18.42 11.24
N GLY A 120 4.51 -19.47 11.86
CA GLY A 120 4.22 -19.50 13.30
C GLY A 120 4.26 -20.91 13.86
N HIS A 121 3.91 -21.06 15.14
CA HIS A 121 3.92 -22.36 15.79
C HIS A 121 2.95 -23.32 15.10
N MET A 122 3.46 -24.46 14.57
CA MET A 122 2.72 -25.48 13.83
C MET A 122 1.95 -24.97 12.60
N VAL A 123 2.36 -23.82 12.05
CA VAL A 123 1.83 -23.28 10.81
C VAL A 123 2.99 -22.98 9.85
N PRO A 124 3.26 -23.86 8.87
CA PRO A 124 4.20 -23.57 7.80
C PRO A 124 3.61 -22.56 6.81
N TYR A 125 4.46 -21.88 6.03
CA TYR A 125 4.00 -21.35 4.75
C TYR A 125 3.49 -22.48 3.86
N ILE A 126 2.41 -22.28 3.15
CA ILE A 126 1.59 -23.33 2.54
C ILE A 126 1.92 -23.47 1.05
N VAL A 127 1.98 -24.73 0.58
CA VAL A 127 1.78 -25.07 -0.84
C VAL A 127 0.27 -25.25 -1.03
N PRO A 128 -0.44 -24.35 -1.75
CA PRO A 128 -1.90 -24.37 -1.81
C PRO A 128 -2.40 -25.60 -2.60
N SER A 129 -2.70 -26.64 -1.84
CA SER A 129 -3.27 -27.91 -2.31
C SER A 129 -4.79 -27.83 -2.45
N GLU A 130 -5.41 -28.80 -3.13
CA GLU A 130 -6.87 -28.93 -3.20
C GLU A 130 -7.50 -29.15 -1.81
N ASN A 131 -6.80 -29.89 -0.93
CA ASN A 131 -7.25 -30.12 0.45
C ASN A 131 -7.30 -28.82 1.24
N PHE A 132 -6.21 -28.04 1.17
CA PHE A 132 -6.14 -26.75 1.86
C PHE A 132 -7.19 -25.77 1.33
N LEU A 133 -7.39 -25.68 0.02
CA LEU A 133 -8.43 -24.82 -0.55
C LEU A 133 -9.83 -25.25 -0.14
N SER A 134 -10.10 -26.55 -0.01
CA SER A 134 -11.36 -27.07 0.51
C SER A 134 -11.56 -26.69 1.98
N TYR A 135 -10.52 -26.81 2.81
CA TYR A 135 -10.54 -26.36 4.21
C TYR A 135 -10.85 -24.87 4.31
N LEU A 136 -10.17 -24.01 3.54
CA LEU A 136 -10.44 -22.56 3.55
C LEU A 136 -11.89 -22.22 3.19
N LYS A 137 -12.41 -22.86 2.14
CA LYS A 137 -13.80 -22.65 1.70
C LYS A 137 -14.80 -23.06 2.77
N GLU A 138 -14.64 -24.25 3.34
CA GLU A 138 -15.59 -24.82 4.30
C GLU A 138 -15.47 -24.21 5.71
N ARG A 139 -14.24 -24.06 6.19
CA ARG A 139 -13.98 -23.66 7.59
C ARG A 139 -13.98 -22.14 7.78
N HIS A 140 -13.53 -21.37 6.76
CA HIS A 140 -13.37 -19.93 6.86
C HIS A 140 -14.45 -19.20 6.04
N VAL A 141 -14.46 -19.34 4.72
CA VAL A 141 -15.31 -18.52 3.84
C VAL A 141 -16.78 -18.69 4.14
N LYS A 142 -17.30 -19.92 4.25
CA LYS A 142 -18.70 -20.16 4.60
C LYS A 142 -19.07 -19.54 5.93
N ARG A 143 -18.26 -19.78 6.97
CA ARG A 143 -18.51 -19.28 8.32
C ARG A 143 -18.57 -17.75 8.36
N VAL A 144 -17.68 -17.08 7.65
CA VAL A 144 -17.61 -15.61 7.54
C VAL A 144 -18.88 -15.08 6.90
N ILE A 145 -19.31 -15.67 5.78
CA ILE A 145 -20.51 -15.26 5.07
C ILE A 145 -21.78 -15.55 5.88
N ASP A 146 -21.85 -16.69 6.57
CA ASP A 146 -23.00 -17.08 7.41
C ASP A 146 -23.20 -16.14 8.60
N VAL A 147 -22.17 -15.49 9.10
CA VAL A 147 -22.27 -14.43 10.15
C VAL A 147 -22.72 -13.08 9.57
N GLY A 148 -22.81 -12.96 8.24
CA GLY A 148 -23.24 -11.74 7.54
C GLY A 148 -22.11 -10.76 7.24
N VAL A 149 -20.86 -11.21 7.20
CA VAL A 149 -19.71 -10.42 6.74
C VAL A 149 -19.59 -10.58 5.23
N ASP A 150 -19.55 -9.46 4.52
CA ASP A 150 -19.62 -9.39 3.06
C ASP A 150 -18.35 -8.81 2.39
N ALA A 151 -17.28 -8.64 3.14
CA ALA A 151 -15.97 -8.30 2.59
C ALA A 151 -14.89 -9.22 3.16
N ILE A 152 -14.19 -9.93 2.28
CA ILE A 152 -13.19 -10.95 2.60
C ILE A 152 -11.85 -10.50 2.04
N PHE A 153 -10.86 -10.46 2.91
CA PHE A 153 -9.47 -10.12 2.60
C PHE A 153 -8.60 -11.37 2.81
N MET A 154 -7.94 -11.83 1.74
CA MET A 154 -6.97 -12.93 1.78
C MET A 154 -5.60 -12.35 1.52
N GLU A 155 -4.79 -12.24 2.60
CA GLU A 155 -3.51 -11.53 2.52
C GLU A 155 -2.34 -12.44 2.14
N GLU A 156 -1.31 -11.81 1.62
CA GLU A 156 0.05 -12.31 1.46
C GLU A 156 0.13 -13.66 0.73
N PRO A 157 -0.14 -13.69 -0.59
CA PRO A 157 0.06 -14.88 -1.41
C PRO A 157 1.54 -15.17 -1.64
N GLU A 158 2.24 -15.59 -0.59
CA GLU A 158 3.70 -15.66 -0.47
C GLU A 158 4.25 -17.05 -0.72
N PHE A 159 4.96 -17.23 -1.81
CA PHE A 159 5.77 -18.42 -2.02
C PHE A 159 7.25 -18.05 -1.95
N TRP A 160 7.95 -18.50 -0.92
CA TRP A 160 9.37 -18.23 -0.76
C TRP A 160 10.20 -18.83 -1.91
N ALA A 161 11.04 -18.05 -2.54
CA ALA A 161 11.88 -18.52 -3.66
C ALA A 161 12.79 -19.70 -3.26
N ARG A 162 13.25 -19.72 -1.99
CA ARG A 162 14.07 -20.82 -1.43
C ARG A 162 13.29 -22.13 -1.20
N ALA A 163 11.96 -22.09 -1.21
CA ALA A 163 11.10 -23.28 -1.13
C ALA A 163 10.98 -24.00 -2.48
N GLY A 164 10.18 -25.07 -2.54
CA GLY A 164 9.89 -25.82 -3.76
C GLY A 164 10.45 -27.24 -3.73
N TYR A 165 10.76 -27.79 -2.56
CA TYR A 165 11.33 -29.13 -2.38
C TYR A 165 10.39 -30.12 -1.67
N SER A 166 9.22 -29.67 -1.18
CA SER A 166 8.22 -30.56 -0.56
C SER A 166 7.60 -31.52 -1.58
N ASP A 167 7.11 -32.65 -1.11
CA ASP A 167 6.42 -33.63 -1.97
C ASP A 167 5.13 -33.08 -2.55
N SER A 168 4.42 -32.21 -1.82
CA SER A 168 3.25 -31.50 -2.33
C SER A 168 3.61 -30.59 -3.51
N PHE A 169 4.72 -29.84 -3.45
CA PHE A 169 5.17 -29.01 -4.56
C PHE A 169 5.58 -29.85 -5.79
N LYS A 170 6.27 -30.99 -5.57
CA LYS A 170 6.64 -31.90 -6.67
C LYS A 170 5.42 -32.51 -7.35
N LYS A 171 4.36 -32.81 -6.60
CA LYS A 171 3.07 -33.28 -7.18
C LYS A 171 2.43 -32.18 -8.03
N GLU A 172 2.37 -30.93 -7.53
CA GLU A 172 1.86 -29.79 -8.31
C GLU A 172 2.70 -29.51 -9.55
N TRP A 173 4.02 -29.64 -9.47
CA TRP A 173 4.92 -29.53 -10.62
C TRP A 173 4.57 -30.54 -11.72
N LYS A 174 4.44 -31.82 -11.36
CA LYS A 174 4.08 -32.87 -12.31
C LYS A 174 2.71 -32.65 -12.96
N LYS A 175 1.75 -32.16 -12.16
CA LYS A 175 0.41 -31.80 -12.63
C LYS A 175 0.44 -30.61 -13.60
N TYR A 176 1.25 -29.61 -13.34
CA TYR A 176 1.32 -28.39 -14.15
C TYR A 176 2.14 -28.56 -15.43
N TYR A 177 3.32 -29.16 -15.33
CA TYR A 177 4.25 -29.29 -16.46
C TYR A 177 4.13 -30.64 -17.24
N GLY A 178 3.53 -31.66 -16.65
CA GLY A 178 3.42 -33.00 -17.27
C GLY A 178 4.71 -33.83 -17.26
N PHE A 179 5.77 -33.37 -16.60
CA PHE A 179 7.04 -34.08 -16.45
C PHE A 179 7.54 -34.05 -15.00
N GLU A 180 8.53 -34.91 -14.70
CA GLU A 180 9.06 -35.03 -13.34
C GLU A 180 9.73 -33.75 -12.86
N TRP A 181 9.59 -33.48 -11.56
CA TRP A 181 10.16 -32.32 -10.90
C TRP A 181 11.69 -32.23 -11.09
N ARG A 182 12.17 -30.99 -11.26
CA ARG A 182 13.59 -30.67 -11.40
C ARG A 182 14.00 -29.68 -10.30
N PRO A 183 15.14 -29.95 -9.60
CA PRO A 183 15.61 -29.05 -8.55
C PRO A 183 15.97 -27.67 -9.11
N GLN A 184 15.43 -26.63 -8.49
CA GLN A 184 15.64 -25.26 -8.97
C GLN A 184 17.11 -24.78 -8.94
N HIS A 185 17.91 -25.30 -8.03
CA HIS A 185 19.33 -24.91 -7.90
C HIS A 185 20.26 -25.48 -9.01
N GLU A 186 19.79 -26.40 -9.81
CA GLU A 186 20.62 -27.05 -10.84
C GLU A 186 20.78 -26.22 -12.12
N SER A 187 19.83 -25.34 -12.42
CA SER A 187 19.93 -24.49 -13.62
C SER A 187 19.04 -23.24 -13.54
N PRO A 188 19.36 -22.18 -14.31
CA PRO A 188 18.49 -21.02 -14.47
C PRO A 188 17.09 -21.40 -14.98
N GLU A 189 16.98 -22.36 -15.91
CA GLU A 189 15.68 -22.86 -16.40
C GLU A 189 14.85 -23.45 -15.27
N ASN A 190 15.43 -24.33 -14.46
CA ASN A 190 14.70 -24.94 -13.34
C ASN A 190 14.28 -23.91 -12.30
N THR A 191 15.10 -22.89 -12.02
CA THR A 191 14.75 -21.75 -11.16
C THR A 191 13.53 -21.00 -11.70
N TYR A 192 13.56 -20.65 -12.98
CA TYR A 192 12.49 -19.91 -13.63
C TYR A 192 11.17 -20.71 -13.64
N LEU A 193 11.22 -21.99 -14.02
CA LEU A 193 10.06 -22.88 -14.03
C LEU A 193 9.50 -23.07 -12.60
N SER A 194 10.37 -23.22 -11.60
CA SER A 194 9.95 -23.31 -10.20
C SER A 194 9.19 -22.04 -9.75
N SER A 195 9.72 -20.88 -10.07
CA SER A 195 9.09 -19.60 -9.72
C SER A 195 7.78 -19.39 -10.49
N LYS A 196 7.73 -19.76 -11.77
CA LYS A 196 6.50 -19.70 -12.57
C LYS A 196 5.38 -20.60 -11.99
N LEU A 197 5.73 -21.79 -11.50
CA LEU A 197 4.78 -22.66 -10.80
C LEU A 197 4.32 -22.03 -9.47
N LYS A 198 5.23 -21.49 -8.66
CA LYS A 198 4.90 -20.81 -7.38
C LYS A 198 3.91 -19.67 -7.60
N TYR A 199 4.17 -18.83 -8.60
CA TYR A 199 3.27 -17.79 -9.06
C TYR A 199 1.88 -18.34 -9.42
N TYR A 200 1.83 -19.39 -10.26
CA TYR A 200 0.57 -20.00 -10.70
C TYR A 200 -0.25 -20.59 -9.55
N LEU A 201 0.41 -21.19 -8.55
CA LEU A 201 -0.29 -21.84 -7.44
C LEU A 201 -1.13 -20.84 -6.63
N TYR A 202 -0.62 -19.67 -6.32
CA TYR A 202 -1.40 -18.64 -5.61
C TYR A 202 -2.38 -17.91 -6.52
N TYR A 203 -2.06 -17.74 -7.80
CA TYR A 203 -3.03 -17.25 -8.78
C TYR A 203 -4.27 -18.16 -8.82
N ARG A 204 -4.06 -19.47 -8.94
CA ARG A 204 -5.13 -20.48 -8.90
C ARG A 204 -5.89 -20.44 -7.57
N ALA A 205 -5.18 -20.42 -6.45
CA ALA A 205 -5.75 -20.46 -5.12
C ALA A 205 -6.72 -19.29 -4.86
N LEU A 206 -6.29 -18.06 -5.14
CA LEU A 206 -7.11 -16.87 -4.94
C LEU A 206 -8.29 -16.82 -5.92
N ASN A 207 -8.07 -17.20 -7.18
CA ASN A 207 -9.18 -17.30 -8.14
C ASN A 207 -10.25 -18.29 -7.68
N GLU A 208 -9.86 -19.45 -7.19
CA GLU A 208 -10.79 -20.50 -6.75
C GLU A 208 -11.53 -20.11 -5.46
N VAL A 209 -10.82 -19.60 -4.45
CA VAL A 209 -11.42 -19.22 -3.16
C VAL A 209 -12.34 -18.01 -3.31
N PHE A 210 -11.95 -17.00 -4.08
CA PHE A 210 -12.77 -15.80 -4.27
C PHE A 210 -13.97 -16.06 -5.18
N THR A 211 -13.84 -16.88 -6.21
CA THR A 211 -14.99 -17.32 -7.02
C THR A 211 -16.00 -18.03 -6.14
N PHE A 212 -15.55 -18.98 -5.32
CA PHE A 212 -16.42 -19.66 -4.35
C PHE A 212 -17.08 -18.69 -3.38
N ALA A 213 -16.34 -17.71 -2.82
CA ALA A 213 -16.88 -16.73 -1.90
C ALA A 213 -18.03 -15.92 -2.52
N LYS A 214 -17.86 -15.48 -3.78
CA LYS A 214 -18.91 -14.76 -4.51
C LYS A 214 -20.12 -15.63 -4.81
N GLU A 215 -19.93 -16.86 -5.25
CA GLU A 215 -21.02 -17.80 -5.53
C GLU A 215 -21.79 -18.17 -4.27
N TYR A 216 -21.08 -18.50 -3.19
CA TYR A 216 -21.70 -18.81 -1.90
C TYR A 216 -22.44 -17.61 -1.32
N GLY A 217 -21.84 -16.41 -1.35
CA GLY A 217 -22.49 -15.16 -0.95
C GLY A 217 -23.77 -14.91 -1.73
N LYS A 218 -23.73 -15.05 -3.05
CA LYS A 218 -24.92 -14.91 -3.92
C LYS A 218 -26.03 -15.89 -3.53
N SER A 219 -25.69 -17.14 -3.15
CA SER A 219 -26.67 -18.12 -2.68
C SER A 219 -27.34 -17.71 -1.35
N LYS A 220 -26.68 -16.82 -0.57
CA LYS A 220 -27.21 -16.21 0.67
C LYS A 220 -27.82 -14.84 0.45
N GLY A 221 -27.93 -14.36 -0.78
CA GLY A 221 -28.44 -13.02 -1.10
C GLY A 221 -27.48 -11.88 -0.79
N MET A 222 -26.16 -12.17 -0.69
CA MET A 222 -25.11 -11.21 -0.37
C MET A 222 -24.21 -10.94 -1.59
N ASP A 223 -23.78 -9.70 -1.76
CA ASP A 223 -22.74 -9.30 -2.72
C ASP A 223 -21.38 -9.24 -2.00
N VAL A 224 -20.67 -10.37 -2.02
CA VAL A 224 -19.39 -10.50 -1.32
C VAL A 224 -18.28 -9.83 -2.12
N LYS A 225 -17.54 -8.95 -1.48
CA LYS A 225 -16.34 -8.30 -2.01
C LYS A 225 -15.08 -9.05 -1.57
N CYS A 226 -14.13 -9.20 -2.50
CA CYS A 226 -12.90 -9.95 -2.28
C CYS A 226 -11.67 -9.08 -2.56
N TYR A 227 -10.77 -9.00 -1.59
CA TYR A 227 -9.60 -8.12 -1.63
C TYR A 227 -8.32 -8.91 -1.35
N VAL A 228 -7.21 -8.46 -1.95
CA VAL A 228 -5.88 -9.02 -1.75
C VAL A 228 -4.99 -7.98 -1.03
N PRO A 229 -4.84 -8.04 0.28
CA PRO A 229 -3.77 -7.33 0.98
C PRO A 229 -2.42 -7.97 0.63
N THR A 230 -1.47 -7.17 0.16
CA THR A 230 -0.20 -7.72 -0.31
C THR A 230 0.89 -6.66 -0.36
N HIS A 231 2.15 -7.11 -0.32
CA HIS A 231 3.29 -6.24 -0.54
C HIS A 231 3.49 -5.97 -2.04
N SER A 232 4.26 -4.93 -2.35
CA SER A 232 4.57 -4.59 -3.74
C SER A 232 5.53 -5.59 -4.39
N LEU A 233 5.52 -5.64 -5.74
CA LEU A 233 6.53 -6.39 -6.51
C LEU A 233 7.97 -5.97 -6.16
N VAL A 234 8.18 -4.70 -5.84
CA VAL A 234 9.49 -4.17 -5.43
C VAL A 234 9.94 -4.84 -4.15
N ASN A 235 9.07 -4.88 -3.13
CA ASN A 235 9.39 -5.51 -1.86
C ASN A 235 9.57 -7.04 -1.99
N TYR A 236 8.60 -7.72 -2.57
CA TYR A 236 8.68 -9.17 -2.74
C TYR A 236 9.90 -9.62 -3.54
N SER A 237 10.29 -8.86 -4.56
CA SER A 237 11.51 -9.15 -5.31
C SER A 237 12.76 -9.02 -4.44
N GLN A 238 12.82 -8.04 -3.53
CA GLN A 238 13.93 -7.91 -2.58
C GLN A 238 13.95 -9.02 -1.52
N TRP A 239 12.79 -9.41 -1.03
CA TRP A 239 12.65 -10.51 -0.05
C TRP A 239 12.71 -11.90 -0.66
N GLN A 240 12.78 -12.01 -1.99
CA GLN A 240 12.83 -13.29 -2.70
C GLN A 240 11.54 -14.12 -2.45
N ILE A 241 10.40 -13.46 -2.56
CA ILE A 241 9.08 -14.06 -2.49
C ILE A 241 8.44 -13.99 -3.88
N VAL A 242 7.78 -15.06 -4.29
CA VAL A 242 7.03 -15.15 -5.55
C VAL A 242 5.55 -15.02 -5.25
N SER A 243 4.87 -14.11 -5.96
CA SER A 243 3.46 -13.81 -5.80
C SER A 243 2.82 -13.45 -7.16
N PRO A 244 1.53 -13.70 -7.39
CA PRO A 244 0.87 -13.40 -8.66
C PRO A 244 0.38 -11.96 -8.84
N GLU A 245 0.83 -11.03 -8.05
CA GLU A 245 0.46 -9.62 -7.88
C GLU A 245 -0.45 -9.03 -8.99
N ALA A 246 0.13 -8.50 -10.08
CA ALA A 246 -0.61 -7.78 -11.11
C ALA A 246 -1.59 -8.69 -11.89
N SER A 247 -1.31 -9.99 -12.01
CA SER A 247 -2.20 -10.89 -12.72
C SER A 247 -3.53 -11.12 -11.99
N LEU A 248 -3.56 -10.98 -10.68
CA LEU A 248 -4.80 -11.06 -9.90
C LEU A 248 -5.74 -9.88 -10.19
N ALA A 249 -5.21 -8.71 -10.54
CA ALA A 249 -6.00 -7.52 -10.81
C ALA A 249 -6.94 -7.67 -12.02
N SER A 250 -6.66 -8.60 -12.93
CA SER A 250 -7.52 -8.90 -14.07
C SER A 250 -8.65 -9.90 -13.77
N LEU A 251 -8.60 -10.59 -12.61
CA LEU A 251 -9.59 -11.61 -12.25
C LEU A 251 -10.95 -10.98 -11.89
N PRO A 252 -12.07 -11.47 -12.47
CA PRO A 252 -13.41 -10.95 -12.15
C PRO A 252 -13.81 -11.11 -10.68
N CYS A 253 -13.22 -12.07 -9.96
CA CYS A 253 -13.51 -12.32 -8.56
C CYS A 253 -12.74 -11.38 -7.60
N VAL A 254 -11.76 -10.61 -8.08
CA VAL A 254 -10.99 -9.65 -7.28
C VAL A 254 -11.60 -8.26 -7.40
N ASP A 255 -12.02 -7.66 -6.28
CA ASP A 255 -12.60 -6.31 -6.24
C ASP A 255 -11.55 -5.24 -5.93
N GLY A 256 -10.47 -5.59 -5.26
CA GLY A 256 -9.41 -4.63 -4.91
C GLY A 256 -8.28 -5.20 -4.08
N TYR A 257 -7.47 -4.28 -3.54
CA TYR A 257 -6.25 -4.59 -2.82
C TYR A 257 -6.07 -3.69 -1.59
N ILE A 258 -5.21 -4.15 -0.68
CA ILE A 258 -4.51 -3.28 0.27
C ILE A 258 -3.02 -3.33 -0.08
N ALA A 259 -2.43 -2.17 -0.35
CA ALA A 259 -0.99 -2.01 -0.52
C ALA A 259 -0.32 -2.01 0.85
N GLN A 260 0.25 -3.14 1.24
CA GLN A 260 0.96 -3.29 2.51
C GLN A 260 2.38 -2.74 2.38
N VAL A 261 2.53 -1.44 2.56
CA VAL A 261 3.85 -0.78 2.61
C VAL A 261 4.18 -0.49 4.06
N TRP A 262 4.89 -1.41 4.67
CA TRP A 262 5.36 -1.26 6.04
C TRP A 262 6.59 -0.35 6.09
N THR A 263 6.79 0.31 7.19
CA THR A 263 8.03 1.04 7.42
C THR A 263 9.24 0.12 7.25
N GLY A 264 9.15 -1.12 7.72
CA GLY A 264 10.19 -2.13 7.57
C GLY A 264 10.51 -2.50 6.12
N THR A 265 9.49 -2.67 5.26
CA THR A 265 9.72 -3.00 3.84
C THR A 265 10.46 -1.88 3.11
N SER A 266 10.09 -0.64 3.40
CA SER A 266 10.70 0.55 2.78
C SER A 266 12.13 0.83 3.28
N ARG A 267 12.58 0.12 4.32
CA ARG A 267 13.95 0.21 4.85
C ARG A 267 14.93 -0.73 4.16
N GLU A 268 14.47 -1.58 3.25
CA GLU A 268 15.38 -2.42 2.47
C GLU A 268 16.39 -1.52 1.73
N PRO A 269 17.70 -1.70 2.00
CA PRO A 269 18.69 -0.82 1.41
C PRO A 269 18.80 -1.05 -0.09
N ASN A 270 18.99 0.03 -0.83
CA ASN A 270 19.24 0.01 -2.27
C ASN A 270 20.52 0.79 -2.61
N PHE A 271 20.96 0.65 -3.85
CA PHE A 271 22.13 1.37 -4.35
C PHE A 271 21.72 2.65 -5.09
N PHE A 272 22.45 3.72 -4.83
CA PHE A 272 22.41 4.96 -5.61
C PHE A 272 23.77 5.66 -5.50
N ASP A 273 24.32 6.11 -6.64
CA ASP A 273 25.61 6.79 -6.72
C ASP A 273 26.76 6.03 -6.01
N GLY A 274 26.81 4.72 -6.23
CA GLY A 274 27.80 3.81 -5.64
C GLY A 274 27.61 3.47 -4.17
N ARG A 275 26.58 3.98 -3.51
CA ARG A 275 26.36 3.81 -2.06
C ARG A 275 25.12 3.00 -1.77
N LYS A 276 25.28 1.94 -0.95
CA LYS A 276 24.19 1.14 -0.40
C LYS A 276 23.66 1.79 0.88
N ARG A 277 22.37 2.22 0.88
CA ARG A 277 21.73 2.88 2.02
C ARG A 277 20.24 2.59 2.07
N GLU A 278 19.63 2.71 3.27
CA GLU A 278 18.18 2.85 3.41
C GLU A 278 17.75 4.20 2.82
N ARG A 279 16.73 4.17 1.94
CA ARG A 279 16.10 5.36 1.32
C ARG A 279 14.61 5.22 1.46
N VAL A 280 14.14 5.39 2.70
CA VAL A 280 12.78 5.01 3.12
C VAL A 280 11.70 5.72 2.32
N PHE A 281 11.83 7.03 2.12
CA PHE A 281 10.84 7.80 1.36
C PHE A 281 10.76 7.35 -0.10
N GLU A 282 11.91 7.24 -0.77
CA GLU A 282 11.98 6.88 -2.19
C GLU A 282 11.51 5.43 -2.42
N THR A 283 11.89 4.52 -1.55
CA THR A 283 11.45 3.12 -1.61
C THR A 283 9.94 3.03 -1.41
N ALA A 284 9.39 3.66 -0.36
CA ALA A 284 7.95 3.71 -0.13
C ALA A 284 7.20 4.33 -1.31
N TYR A 285 7.71 5.43 -1.87
CA TYR A 285 7.10 6.06 -3.04
C TYR A 285 6.99 5.08 -4.22
N LEU A 286 8.04 4.32 -4.51
CA LEU A 286 8.04 3.32 -5.59
C LEU A 286 7.16 2.10 -5.26
N GLU A 287 7.11 1.66 -4.01
CA GLU A 287 6.22 0.59 -3.56
C GLU A 287 4.75 0.98 -3.73
N TYR A 288 4.33 2.14 -3.22
CA TYR A 288 2.96 2.66 -3.43
C TYR A 288 2.65 2.87 -4.90
N GLY A 289 3.60 3.39 -5.69
CA GLY A 289 3.45 3.58 -7.13
C GLY A 289 3.26 2.28 -7.88
N SER A 290 3.97 1.22 -7.50
CA SER A 290 3.79 -0.12 -8.05
C SER A 290 2.38 -0.63 -7.79
N MET A 291 1.86 -0.46 -6.58
CA MET A 291 0.52 -0.91 -6.22
C MET A 291 -0.58 -0.07 -6.88
N GLU A 292 -0.42 1.25 -6.92
CA GLU A 292 -1.37 2.15 -7.62
C GLU A 292 -1.48 1.79 -9.10
N SER A 293 -0.33 1.68 -9.78
CA SER A 293 -0.31 1.41 -11.22
C SER A 293 -0.75 -0.01 -11.58
N MET A 294 -0.70 -0.94 -10.63
CA MET A 294 -1.23 -2.29 -10.78
C MET A 294 -2.76 -2.28 -10.91
N THR A 295 -3.44 -1.43 -10.16
CA THR A 295 -4.90 -1.43 -10.07
C THR A 295 -5.59 -0.33 -10.86
N ALA A 296 -4.99 0.84 -11.02
CA ALA A 296 -5.60 1.98 -11.69
C ALA A 296 -6.16 1.64 -13.10
N PRO A 297 -5.42 0.94 -13.99
CA PRO A 297 -5.95 0.58 -15.31
C PRO A 297 -7.12 -0.40 -15.25
N THR A 298 -7.26 -1.18 -14.20
CA THR A 298 -8.28 -2.23 -14.05
C THR A 298 -9.54 -1.73 -13.34
N GLY A 299 -9.51 -0.53 -12.76
CA GLY A 299 -10.60 0.04 -11.97
C GLY A 299 -10.82 -0.65 -10.62
N ARG A 300 -9.89 -1.47 -10.14
CA ARG A 300 -9.97 -2.14 -8.83
C ARG A 300 -9.74 -1.12 -7.71
N LYS A 301 -10.47 -1.33 -6.58
CA LYS A 301 -10.31 -0.50 -5.39
C LYS A 301 -8.91 -0.73 -4.77
N MET A 302 -8.29 0.35 -4.30
CA MET A 302 -6.98 0.30 -3.64
C MET A 302 -7.04 1.03 -2.31
N PHE A 303 -6.70 0.31 -1.23
CA PHE A 303 -6.38 0.90 0.06
C PHE A 303 -4.87 0.99 0.20
N PHE A 304 -4.36 2.14 0.67
CA PHE A 304 -2.96 2.23 1.06
C PHE A 304 -2.81 2.01 2.56
N LEU A 305 -1.81 1.22 2.94
CA LEU A 305 -1.46 0.95 4.33
C LEU A 305 -0.06 1.46 4.61
N THR A 306 0.12 2.09 5.76
CA THR A 306 1.42 2.36 6.35
C THR A 306 1.45 1.85 7.79
N ASP A 307 2.28 0.85 8.08
CA ASP A 307 2.48 0.35 9.44
C ASP A 307 3.52 1.23 10.17
N PRO A 308 3.18 1.80 11.33
CA PRO A 308 4.09 2.67 12.08
C PRO A 308 5.24 1.97 12.78
N ILE A 309 5.21 0.64 12.86
CA ILE A 309 6.29 -0.17 13.45
C ILE A 309 6.71 -1.29 12.48
N GLU A 310 7.83 -1.90 12.78
CA GLU A 310 8.41 -3.02 12.03
C GLU A 310 8.78 -4.16 12.99
N ASP A 311 9.05 -5.34 12.44
CA ASP A 311 9.38 -6.52 13.22
C ASP A 311 10.79 -6.45 13.84
N TRP A 312 11.67 -5.61 13.29
CA TRP A 312 13.00 -5.40 13.82
C TRP A 312 13.02 -4.44 14.99
N PRO A 313 13.71 -4.73 16.09
CA PRO A 313 13.75 -3.84 17.25
C PRO A 313 14.38 -2.49 16.91
N ARG A 314 13.59 -1.43 17.03
CA ARG A 314 13.98 -0.03 16.87
C ARG A 314 13.58 0.75 18.11
N ASP A 315 13.86 2.03 18.15
CA ASP A 315 13.35 2.94 19.17
C ASP A 315 12.22 3.83 18.64
N TRP A 316 11.49 4.49 19.54
CA TRP A 316 10.36 5.32 19.18
C TRP A 316 10.73 6.53 18.29
N ALA A 317 11.95 7.07 18.40
CA ALA A 317 12.38 8.17 17.54
C ALA A 317 12.62 7.71 16.10
N ASP A 318 13.21 6.54 15.94
CA ASP A 318 13.44 5.90 14.66
C ASP A 318 12.10 5.53 13.98
N TYR A 319 11.19 4.86 14.70
CA TYR A 319 9.83 4.57 14.19
C TYR A 319 9.11 5.83 13.73
N LYS A 320 9.12 6.88 14.56
CA LYS A 320 8.47 8.16 14.24
C LYS A 320 9.00 8.77 12.94
N LYS A 321 10.33 8.84 12.78
CA LYS A 321 10.96 9.41 11.58
C LYS A 321 10.58 8.64 10.33
N ASN A 322 10.71 7.32 10.37
CA ASN A 322 10.48 6.49 9.19
C ASN A 322 8.99 6.35 8.86
N TYR A 323 8.11 6.34 9.88
CA TYR A 323 6.66 6.40 9.67
C TYR A 323 6.22 7.71 8.99
N GLN A 324 6.81 8.87 9.33
CA GLN A 324 6.52 10.11 8.63
C GLN A 324 6.93 10.07 7.16
N ALA A 325 8.04 9.42 6.83
CA ALA A 325 8.50 9.25 5.45
C ALA A 325 7.55 8.37 4.62
N THR A 326 7.17 7.21 5.12
CA THR A 326 6.21 6.30 4.44
C THR A 326 4.81 6.88 4.38
N PHE A 327 4.37 7.55 5.45
CA PHE A 327 3.07 8.23 5.51
C PHE A 327 2.97 9.37 4.49
N THR A 328 4.03 10.16 4.32
CA THR A 328 4.05 11.21 3.28
C THR A 328 4.04 10.58 1.89
N ALA A 329 4.82 9.53 1.66
CA ALA A 329 4.89 8.88 0.35
C ALA A 329 3.51 8.40 -0.14
N GLN A 330 2.70 7.76 0.71
CA GLN A 330 1.34 7.34 0.33
C GLN A 330 0.42 8.51 -0.06
N LEU A 331 0.58 9.66 0.60
CA LEU A 331 -0.27 10.83 0.36
C LEU A 331 0.05 11.57 -0.95
N LEU A 332 1.23 11.31 -1.55
CA LEU A 332 1.62 11.90 -2.83
C LEU A 332 0.92 11.25 -4.05
N TYR A 333 0.04 10.27 -3.84
CA TYR A 333 -0.81 9.67 -4.85
C TYR A 333 -2.22 10.30 -4.79
N PRO A 334 -2.51 11.28 -5.66
CA PRO A 334 -3.70 12.13 -5.54
C PRO A 334 -5.02 11.41 -5.81
N ASN A 335 -4.97 10.28 -6.49
CA ASN A 335 -6.10 9.43 -6.89
C ASN A 335 -6.43 8.32 -5.88
N ILE A 336 -5.71 8.21 -4.76
CA ILE A 336 -5.97 7.25 -3.68
C ILE A 336 -6.42 8.00 -2.43
N ALA A 337 -7.59 7.66 -1.89
CA ALA A 337 -8.14 8.25 -0.65
C ALA A 337 -8.76 7.21 0.28
N ASP A 338 -8.47 5.94 0.05
CA ASP A 338 -8.87 4.83 0.90
C ASP A 338 -7.62 4.27 1.62
N TYR A 339 -7.73 4.01 2.93
CA TYR A 339 -6.57 3.66 3.74
C TYR A 339 -6.87 2.54 4.72
N GLU A 340 -5.94 1.62 4.89
CA GLU A 340 -5.82 0.87 6.12
C GLU A 340 -4.98 1.70 7.10
N VAL A 341 -5.58 2.07 8.22
CA VAL A 341 -4.96 2.92 9.23
C VAL A 341 -4.47 2.06 10.38
N MET A 342 -3.22 2.14 10.75
CA MET A 342 -2.65 1.47 11.92
C MET A 342 -3.11 -0.02 12.05
N PRO A 343 -2.59 -0.93 11.22
CA PRO A 343 -2.85 -2.35 11.38
C PRO A 343 -2.36 -2.82 12.75
N TRP A 344 -3.12 -3.74 13.36
CA TRP A 344 -2.81 -4.27 14.69
C TRP A 344 -2.61 -3.19 15.76
N PRO A 345 -3.62 -2.37 16.09
CA PRO A 345 -3.48 -1.26 17.04
C PRO A 345 -2.98 -1.71 18.42
N GLU A 346 -3.22 -2.96 18.83
CA GLU A 346 -2.66 -3.54 20.05
C GLU A 346 -1.12 -3.61 20.03
N ARG A 347 -0.48 -3.80 18.87
CA ARG A 347 0.98 -3.74 18.75
C ARG A 347 1.50 -2.35 19.11
N ILE A 348 0.76 -1.31 18.72
CA ILE A 348 1.13 0.09 18.95
C ILE A 348 0.83 0.51 20.39
N TYR A 349 -0.43 0.38 20.84
CA TYR A 349 -0.85 0.96 22.12
C TYR A 349 -0.53 0.08 23.33
N GLU A 350 -0.48 -1.24 23.16
CA GLU A 350 -0.19 -2.19 24.24
C GLU A 350 1.23 -2.76 24.17
N GLY A 351 1.92 -2.63 23.02
CA GLY A 351 3.27 -3.13 22.79
C GLY A 351 4.35 -2.39 23.59
N LEU A 352 5.47 -3.08 23.81
CA LEU A 352 6.64 -2.54 24.50
C LEU A 352 7.84 -2.48 23.56
N TYR A 353 8.36 -1.29 23.32
CA TYR A 353 9.47 -1.03 22.40
C TYR A 353 10.56 -0.21 23.08
N ARG A 354 11.76 -0.20 22.52
CA ARG A 354 12.89 0.59 23.05
C ARG A 354 12.55 2.08 23.04
N THR A 355 13.05 2.81 24.05
CA THR A 355 12.88 4.26 24.14
C THR A 355 14.00 5.02 23.42
N SER A 356 15.16 4.37 23.24
CA SER A 356 16.29 4.90 22.48
C SER A 356 17.21 3.76 21.98
N ALA A 357 18.01 4.02 20.96
CA ALA A 357 18.97 3.07 20.39
C ALA A 357 20.00 2.55 21.42
N ASN A 358 20.30 3.36 22.45
CA ASN A 358 21.32 3.06 23.46
C ASN A 358 20.74 2.45 24.75
N SER A 359 19.48 2.01 24.75
CA SER A 359 18.81 1.48 25.94
C SER A 359 18.02 0.21 25.60
N ASP A 360 18.19 -0.82 26.43
CA ASP A 360 17.33 -2.02 26.37
C ASP A 360 16.00 -1.85 27.11
N LYS A 361 15.80 -0.69 27.76
CA LYS A 361 14.54 -0.35 28.42
C LYS A 361 13.43 -0.25 27.38
N LYS A 362 12.38 -1.04 27.59
CA LYS A 362 11.20 -1.06 26.74
C LYS A 362 10.05 -0.40 27.48
N GLU A 363 9.32 0.47 26.80
CA GLU A 363 8.14 1.15 27.30
C GLU A 363 7.04 1.14 26.24
N ARG A 364 5.81 1.41 26.66
CA ARG A 364 4.71 1.72 25.76
C ARG A 364 5.02 2.97 24.95
N ILE A 365 4.28 3.15 23.86
CA ILE A 365 4.38 4.35 23.03
C ILE A 365 4.33 5.63 23.89
N PRO A 366 5.26 6.60 23.70
CA PRO A 366 5.19 7.89 24.37
C PRO A 366 3.87 8.61 24.04
N ARG A 367 3.21 9.21 25.04
CA ARG A 367 1.92 9.87 24.85
C ARG A 367 1.90 10.90 23.72
N PHE A 368 2.96 11.71 23.62
CA PHE A 368 3.07 12.69 22.53
C PHE A 368 3.09 12.04 21.15
N TYR A 369 3.66 10.84 21.03
CA TYR A 369 3.71 10.12 19.76
C TYR A 369 2.37 9.43 19.45
N SER A 370 1.71 8.84 20.44
CA SER A 370 0.35 8.31 20.26
C SER A 370 -0.65 9.40 19.86
N THR A 371 -0.54 10.60 20.46
CA THR A 371 -1.33 11.77 20.07
C THR A 371 -1.08 12.15 18.60
N GLN A 372 0.18 12.23 18.19
CA GLN A 372 0.54 12.53 16.81
C GLN A 372 -0.02 11.47 15.83
N MET A 373 0.08 10.19 16.18
CA MET A 373 -0.49 9.10 15.35
C MET A 373 -2.00 9.26 15.18
N GLN A 374 -2.73 9.61 16.24
CA GLN A 374 -4.17 9.85 16.14
C GLN A 374 -4.49 11.05 15.25
N VAL A 375 -3.71 12.12 15.30
CA VAL A 375 -3.84 13.26 14.36
C VAL A 375 -3.66 12.79 12.92
N MET A 376 -2.63 11.96 12.66
CA MET A 376 -2.34 11.44 11.33
C MET A 376 -3.46 10.53 10.82
N ILE A 377 -3.96 9.60 11.65
CA ILE A 377 -5.09 8.72 11.31
C ILE A 377 -6.34 9.52 10.99
N ASN A 378 -6.66 10.53 11.79
CA ASN A 378 -7.84 11.37 11.53
C ASN A 378 -7.68 12.25 10.28
N ALA A 379 -6.46 12.62 9.91
CA ALA A 379 -6.18 13.25 8.62
C ALA A 379 -6.53 12.30 7.45
N LEU A 380 -6.23 10.99 7.56
CA LEU A 380 -6.62 9.99 6.55
C LEU A 380 -8.14 9.86 6.40
N ASN A 381 -8.89 9.88 7.51
CA ASN A 381 -10.37 9.86 7.47
C ASN A 381 -10.95 11.02 6.62
N ARG A 382 -10.23 12.13 6.52
CA ARG A 382 -10.65 13.35 5.82
C ARG A 382 -9.90 13.62 4.52
N MET A 383 -8.87 12.84 4.19
CA MET A 383 -8.01 13.08 3.03
C MET A 383 -8.83 13.04 1.73
N PRO A 384 -8.89 14.13 0.96
CA PRO A 384 -9.66 14.16 -0.27
C PRO A 384 -8.87 13.55 -1.44
N LEU A 385 -9.57 13.11 -2.49
CA LEU A 385 -8.99 13.02 -3.83
C LEU A 385 -8.66 14.44 -4.32
N THR A 386 -7.74 14.56 -5.26
CA THR A 386 -7.42 15.86 -5.89
C THR A 386 -7.05 15.69 -7.36
N ASP A 387 -7.39 16.68 -8.16
CA ASP A 387 -6.96 16.85 -9.55
C ASP A 387 -5.61 17.55 -9.68
N LYS A 388 -5.06 18.02 -8.56
CA LYS A 388 -3.72 18.58 -8.52
C LYS A 388 -2.69 17.48 -8.71
N GLU A 389 -1.63 17.84 -9.37
CA GLU A 389 -0.55 16.90 -9.69
C GLU A 389 0.66 17.15 -8.81
N LEU A 390 1.37 16.06 -8.51
CA LEU A 390 2.67 16.12 -7.87
C LEU A 390 3.63 16.97 -8.72
N THR A 391 4.41 17.86 -8.11
CA THR A 391 5.38 18.70 -8.81
C THR A 391 6.50 17.86 -9.45
N GLY A 392 7.12 18.38 -10.51
CA GLY A 392 8.22 17.76 -11.26
C GLY A 392 7.86 17.48 -12.71
N SER A 393 8.86 17.20 -13.53
CA SER A 393 8.68 16.81 -14.93
C SER A 393 8.05 15.42 -15.03
N LYS A 394 6.90 15.29 -15.68
CA LYS A 394 6.07 14.08 -15.70
C LYS A 394 6.20 13.29 -16.99
N GLY A 395 5.77 12.02 -16.94
CA GLY A 395 5.70 11.17 -18.11
C GLY A 395 6.80 10.13 -18.22
N PHE A 396 7.68 10.01 -17.23
CA PHE A 396 8.56 8.85 -17.10
C PHE A 396 7.87 7.69 -16.41
N SER A 397 7.95 6.52 -17.00
CA SER A 397 7.45 5.27 -16.40
C SER A 397 8.49 4.16 -16.51
N VAL A 398 8.59 3.32 -15.49
CA VAL A 398 9.42 2.11 -15.45
C VAL A 398 8.53 0.90 -15.64
N LEU A 399 8.80 0.10 -16.66
CA LEU A 399 8.10 -1.17 -16.89
C LEU A 399 8.57 -2.21 -15.89
N MET A 400 7.61 -2.92 -15.30
CA MET A 400 7.85 -4.05 -14.43
C MET A 400 6.88 -5.19 -14.74
N ALA A 401 7.19 -6.40 -14.26
CA ALA A 401 6.41 -7.61 -14.49
C ALA A 401 6.41 -8.50 -13.26
N ASN A 402 5.41 -9.36 -13.10
CA ASN A 402 5.40 -10.38 -12.03
C ASN A 402 6.66 -11.25 -12.06
N SER A 403 7.25 -11.49 -13.22
CA SER A 403 8.49 -12.25 -13.40
C SER A 403 9.75 -11.57 -12.82
N LEU A 404 9.66 -10.33 -12.34
CA LEU A 404 10.73 -9.67 -11.57
C LEU A 404 11.18 -10.52 -10.38
N MET A 405 10.29 -11.33 -9.82
CA MET A 405 10.58 -12.25 -8.72
C MET A 405 11.20 -13.58 -9.16
N PHE A 406 11.17 -13.94 -10.47
CA PHE A 406 11.41 -15.31 -10.94
C PHE A 406 12.87 -15.72 -10.97
N GLN A 407 13.80 -14.77 -11.09
CA GLN A 407 15.22 -15.05 -11.25
C GLN A 407 16.10 -14.61 -10.06
N ARG A 408 15.46 -14.34 -8.91
CA ARG A 408 16.15 -13.81 -7.74
C ARG A 408 16.89 -14.86 -6.90
N PHE A 409 16.36 -16.09 -6.84
CA PHE A 409 16.95 -17.16 -6.01
C PHE A 409 16.59 -18.56 -6.56
N PRO A 410 17.54 -19.51 -6.57
CA PRO A 410 18.96 -19.33 -6.22
C PRO A 410 19.72 -18.51 -7.25
N THR A 411 20.89 -17.99 -6.84
CA THR A 411 21.78 -17.25 -7.73
C THR A 411 22.48 -18.19 -8.72
N HIS A 412 22.70 -17.71 -9.95
CA HIS A 412 23.41 -18.44 -10.99
C HIS A 412 24.56 -17.59 -11.55
N ASN A 413 25.62 -18.24 -12.01
CA ASN A 413 26.73 -17.55 -12.67
C ASN A 413 26.23 -16.75 -13.89
N GLY A 414 26.71 -15.51 -14.01
CA GLY A 414 26.30 -14.62 -15.10
C GLY A 414 25.03 -13.82 -14.82
N TYR A 415 24.42 -13.96 -13.64
CA TYR A 415 23.31 -13.12 -13.20
C TYR A 415 23.64 -12.45 -11.87
N GLU A 416 23.60 -11.13 -11.86
CA GLU A 416 23.80 -10.30 -10.66
C GLU A 416 22.80 -9.13 -10.69
N ASP A 417 22.04 -9.01 -9.62
CA ASP A 417 21.11 -7.89 -9.40
C ASP A 417 21.04 -7.54 -7.90
N PRO A 418 22.15 -7.01 -7.33
CA PRO A 418 22.24 -6.76 -5.89
C PRO A 418 21.23 -5.71 -5.46
N GLN A 419 20.41 -6.04 -4.44
CA GLN A 419 19.37 -5.12 -3.92
C GLN A 419 18.44 -4.57 -5.01
N LEU A 420 18.07 -5.39 -6.01
CA LEU A 420 17.20 -5.01 -7.12
C LEU A 420 17.75 -3.82 -7.94
N ALA A 421 19.09 -3.75 -8.10
CA ALA A 421 19.77 -2.63 -8.71
C ALA A 421 19.34 -2.35 -10.16
N ASN A 422 18.88 -3.36 -10.93
CA ASN A 422 18.35 -3.15 -12.28
C ASN A 422 17.02 -2.40 -12.28
N PHE A 423 16.16 -2.57 -11.28
CA PHE A 423 14.95 -1.78 -11.13
C PHE A 423 15.28 -0.36 -10.64
N TYR A 424 16.03 -0.25 -9.54
CA TYR A 424 16.41 1.04 -8.98
C TYR A 424 17.29 1.87 -9.90
N GLY A 425 18.08 1.23 -10.78
CA GLY A 425 18.88 1.91 -11.79
C GLY A 425 18.05 2.65 -12.84
N GLN A 426 16.82 2.20 -13.11
CA GLN A 426 15.88 2.92 -13.97
C GLN A 426 15.15 4.03 -13.22
N ALA A 427 14.81 3.82 -11.95
CA ALA A 427 13.93 4.71 -11.19
C ALA A 427 14.68 5.80 -10.42
N LEU A 428 15.70 5.44 -9.62
CA LEU A 428 16.36 6.36 -8.69
C LEU A 428 17.10 7.52 -9.34
N PRO A 429 17.78 7.38 -10.50
CA PRO A 429 18.43 8.52 -11.15
C PRO A 429 17.51 9.70 -11.41
N LEU A 430 16.26 9.44 -11.75
CA LEU A 430 15.23 10.45 -11.98
C LEU A 430 14.53 10.85 -10.67
N LEU A 431 14.11 9.89 -9.87
CA LEU A 431 13.36 10.13 -8.63
C LEU A 431 14.17 10.98 -7.64
N LYS A 432 15.46 10.68 -7.47
CA LYS A 432 16.38 11.46 -6.62
C LYS A 432 16.61 12.89 -7.11
N ARG A 433 16.18 13.19 -8.32
CA ARG A 433 16.24 14.53 -8.92
C ARG A 433 14.86 15.19 -9.07
N GLY A 434 13.89 14.75 -8.26
CA GLY A 434 12.56 15.35 -8.20
C GLY A 434 11.68 15.12 -9.45
N VAL A 435 11.97 14.10 -10.23
CA VAL A 435 11.13 13.64 -11.33
C VAL A 435 10.23 12.51 -10.80
N PRO A 436 8.90 12.69 -10.78
CA PRO A 436 7.98 11.68 -10.31
C PRO A 436 7.91 10.52 -11.32
N VAL A 437 8.62 9.45 -11.03
CA VAL A 437 8.63 8.23 -11.85
C VAL A 437 7.43 7.39 -11.50
N LYS A 438 6.63 7.01 -12.50
CA LYS A 438 5.56 6.02 -12.37
C LYS A 438 6.10 4.61 -12.67
N THR A 439 5.41 3.60 -12.22
CA THR A 439 5.62 2.22 -12.68
C THR A 439 4.50 1.82 -13.65
N VAL A 440 4.76 0.86 -14.50
CA VAL A 440 3.77 0.25 -15.40
C VAL A 440 3.96 -1.27 -15.36
N HIS A 441 2.89 -2.00 -15.11
CA HIS A 441 2.91 -3.45 -15.13
C HIS A 441 2.69 -3.99 -16.56
N ILE A 442 3.57 -4.87 -17.00
CA ILE A 442 3.50 -5.46 -18.34
C ILE A 442 2.17 -6.22 -18.55
N GLU A 443 1.64 -6.82 -17.49
CA GLU A 443 0.39 -7.52 -17.45
C GLU A 443 -0.83 -6.62 -17.74
N ASN A 444 -0.68 -5.33 -17.53
CA ASN A 444 -1.73 -4.32 -17.72
C ASN A 444 -1.69 -3.63 -19.10
N LEU A 445 -0.73 -3.93 -19.96
CA LEU A 445 -0.56 -3.23 -21.23
C LEU A 445 -1.74 -3.38 -22.20
N GLY A 446 -2.60 -4.37 -21.99
CA GLY A 446 -3.86 -4.52 -22.71
C GLY A 446 -4.92 -3.47 -22.36
N TYR A 447 -4.80 -2.78 -21.22
CA TYR A 447 -5.69 -1.69 -20.83
C TYR A 447 -5.20 -0.37 -21.46
N LYS A 448 -6.13 0.37 -22.04
CA LYS A 448 -5.84 1.64 -22.72
C LYS A 448 -5.16 2.67 -21.79
N GLU A 449 -5.53 2.66 -20.53
CA GLU A 449 -5.09 3.58 -19.49
C GLU A 449 -3.67 3.30 -19.00
N ALA A 450 -3.14 2.10 -19.21
CA ALA A 450 -1.84 1.69 -18.66
C ALA A 450 -0.68 2.61 -19.06
N LEU A 451 -0.66 3.08 -20.31
CA LEU A 451 0.37 3.97 -20.85
C LEU A 451 -0.15 5.40 -21.17
N ALA A 452 -1.36 5.76 -20.72
CA ALA A 452 -2.00 7.03 -21.11
C ALA A 452 -1.16 8.26 -20.79
N ASP A 453 -0.55 8.30 -19.60
CA ASP A 453 0.28 9.42 -19.12
C ASP A 453 1.77 9.25 -19.40
N THR A 454 2.17 8.13 -20.02
CA THR A 454 3.57 7.81 -20.27
C THR A 454 4.05 8.51 -21.55
N LYS A 455 5.15 9.25 -21.47
CA LYS A 455 5.86 9.88 -22.57
C LYS A 455 7.14 9.12 -22.91
N VAL A 456 7.86 8.70 -21.87
CA VAL A 456 9.09 7.91 -21.96
C VAL A 456 8.93 6.66 -21.09
N LEU A 457 8.95 5.50 -21.71
CA LEU A 457 8.92 4.20 -21.03
C LEU A 457 10.34 3.68 -20.89
N LEU A 458 10.76 3.45 -19.65
CA LEU A 458 12.04 2.83 -19.29
C LEU A 458 11.83 1.33 -19.12
N MET A 459 12.66 0.52 -19.74
CA MET A 459 12.45 -0.92 -19.79
C MET A 459 13.77 -1.68 -19.82
N THR A 460 13.81 -2.83 -19.19
CA THR A 460 14.89 -3.82 -19.27
C THR A 460 14.37 -5.24 -19.15
N TYR A 461 15.06 -6.19 -19.78
CA TYR A 461 14.89 -7.62 -19.52
C TYR A 461 16.07 -8.24 -18.77
N ALA A 462 16.90 -7.42 -18.12
CA ALA A 462 17.99 -7.90 -17.27
C ALA A 462 17.50 -8.64 -16.03
N ASN A 463 16.37 -8.23 -15.44
CA ASN A 463 15.86 -8.77 -14.17
C ASN A 463 14.43 -9.36 -14.23
N MET A 464 13.80 -9.34 -15.39
CA MET A 464 12.45 -9.90 -15.61
C MET A 464 12.34 -10.45 -17.03
N LYS A 465 11.32 -11.27 -17.29
CA LYS A 465 10.99 -11.74 -18.65
C LYS A 465 9.47 -11.63 -18.85
N PRO A 466 8.99 -11.31 -20.06
CA PRO A 466 7.56 -11.23 -20.34
C PRO A 466 6.93 -12.63 -20.33
N LEU A 467 5.80 -12.77 -19.63
CA LEU A 467 5.09 -14.04 -19.56
C LEU A 467 4.37 -14.38 -20.87
N GLU A 468 3.94 -13.36 -21.61
CA GLU A 468 3.16 -13.51 -22.83
C GLU A 468 3.69 -12.59 -23.95
N PRO A 469 3.60 -13.01 -25.23
CA PRO A 469 4.12 -12.24 -26.38
C PRO A 469 3.32 -10.96 -26.67
N GLU A 470 2.04 -10.90 -26.32
CA GLU A 470 1.12 -9.79 -26.62
C GLU A 470 1.60 -8.46 -26.06
N ALA A 471 2.32 -8.47 -24.94
CA ALA A 471 2.91 -7.30 -24.34
C ALA A 471 3.80 -6.52 -25.31
N HIS A 472 4.54 -7.21 -26.17
CA HIS A 472 5.40 -6.58 -27.19
C HIS A 472 4.60 -5.87 -28.26
N SER A 473 3.47 -6.42 -28.67
CA SER A 473 2.57 -5.77 -29.63
C SER A 473 2.00 -4.47 -29.06
N HIS A 474 1.61 -4.46 -27.78
CA HIS A 474 1.12 -3.27 -27.11
C HIS A 474 2.19 -2.18 -26.99
N ILE A 475 3.44 -2.55 -26.65
CA ILE A 475 4.56 -1.61 -26.59
C ILE A 475 4.85 -1.06 -27.99
N ALA A 476 4.94 -1.92 -29.01
CA ALA A 476 5.21 -1.51 -30.38
C ALA A 476 4.12 -0.56 -30.90
N ASP A 477 2.86 -0.84 -30.67
CA ASP A 477 1.74 0.03 -31.03
C ASP A 477 1.78 1.38 -30.34
N TRP A 478 2.16 1.42 -29.07
CA TRP A 478 2.31 2.64 -28.30
C TRP A 478 3.46 3.48 -28.85
N VAL A 479 4.63 2.89 -29.13
CA VAL A 479 5.76 3.59 -29.77
C VAL A 479 5.34 4.11 -31.15
N LYS A 480 4.69 3.27 -31.98
CA LYS A 480 4.22 3.68 -33.32
C LYS A 480 3.34 4.92 -33.32
N LYS A 481 2.57 5.12 -32.23
CA LYS A 481 1.67 6.29 -32.04
C LYS A 481 2.41 7.54 -31.52
N GLY A 482 3.67 7.45 -31.16
CA GLY A 482 4.49 8.59 -30.71
C GLY A 482 5.14 8.43 -29.35
N GLY A 483 5.01 7.27 -28.70
CA GLY A 483 5.71 6.96 -27.45
C GLY A 483 7.22 6.85 -27.66
N VAL A 484 7.98 7.10 -26.61
CA VAL A 484 9.44 6.96 -26.60
C VAL A 484 9.83 5.83 -25.66
N LEU A 485 10.47 4.79 -26.21
CA LEU A 485 10.98 3.66 -25.47
C LEU A 485 12.49 3.82 -25.24
N ILE A 486 12.95 3.78 -23.99
CA ILE A 486 14.36 3.57 -23.65
C ILE A 486 14.52 2.14 -23.16
N TYR A 487 15.16 1.32 -23.97
CA TYR A 487 15.52 -0.05 -23.61
C TYR A 487 16.97 -0.10 -23.14
N SER A 488 17.19 -0.52 -21.89
CA SER A 488 18.53 -0.68 -21.30
C SER A 488 18.77 -2.16 -21.00
N GLY A 489 19.81 -2.75 -21.59
CA GLY A 489 20.15 -4.14 -21.29
C GLY A 489 21.21 -4.72 -22.22
N THR A 490 22.07 -5.54 -21.65
CA THR A 490 23.05 -6.37 -22.38
C THR A 490 22.42 -7.66 -22.91
N ASP A 491 21.29 -8.09 -22.35
CA ASP A 491 20.57 -9.34 -22.67
C ASP A 491 21.47 -10.59 -22.62
N ASN A 492 22.48 -10.57 -21.73
CA ASN A 492 23.49 -11.62 -21.61
C ASN A 492 23.27 -12.53 -20.39
N ASP A 493 22.25 -12.26 -19.57
CA ASP A 493 22.01 -13.06 -18.38
C ASP A 493 21.53 -14.48 -18.79
N PRO A 494 21.81 -15.52 -17.95
CA PRO A 494 21.51 -16.91 -18.30
C PRO A 494 20.00 -17.22 -18.43
N PHE A 495 19.13 -16.35 -17.91
CA PHE A 495 17.69 -16.53 -18.02
C PHE A 495 17.12 -16.14 -19.38
N GLN A 496 17.90 -15.51 -20.27
CA GLN A 496 17.50 -15.26 -21.65
C GLN A 496 17.21 -16.56 -22.41
N ASN A 497 17.88 -17.66 -22.02
CA ASN A 497 17.83 -18.95 -22.71
C ASN A 497 16.84 -19.95 -22.10
N VAL A 498 16.06 -19.56 -21.08
CA VAL A 498 15.03 -20.46 -20.51
C VAL A 498 13.98 -20.79 -21.56
N ARG A 499 13.47 -22.03 -21.52
CA ARG A 499 12.49 -22.53 -22.51
C ARG A 499 11.12 -21.91 -22.22
N GLU A 500 10.82 -20.86 -22.94
CA GLU A 500 9.58 -20.08 -22.83
C GLU A 500 9.02 -19.77 -24.23
N TRP A 501 7.93 -19.04 -24.29
CA TRP A 501 7.21 -18.74 -25.52
C TRP A 501 8.12 -18.15 -26.62
N TRP A 502 9.15 -17.34 -26.27
CA TRP A 502 10.01 -16.70 -27.28
C TRP A 502 10.95 -17.65 -28.02
N ASN A 503 11.17 -18.88 -27.52
CA ASN A 503 12.04 -19.86 -28.13
C ASN A 503 11.39 -21.27 -28.23
N THR A 504 10.06 -21.35 -28.09
CA THR A 504 9.26 -22.57 -28.22
C THR A 504 8.02 -22.33 -29.10
N ASN A 505 7.25 -23.36 -29.39
CA ASN A 505 5.97 -23.26 -30.10
C ASN A 505 6.04 -22.52 -31.46
N GLY A 506 7.13 -22.68 -32.18
CA GLY A 506 7.35 -22.03 -33.48
C GLY A 506 8.12 -20.71 -33.42
N HIS A 507 8.36 -20.18 -32.25
CA HIS A 507 9.29 -19.07 -32.06
C HIS A 507 10.73 -19.57 -31.88
N ASN A 508 11.70 -18.78 -32.37
CA ASN A 508 13.12 -19.12 -32.27
C ASN A 508 13.96 -17.88 -32.00
N TYR A 509 13.55 -17.09 -31.02
CA TYR A 509 14.29 -15.88 -30.59
C TYR A 509 15.32 -16.24 -29.52
N ALA A 510 16.53 -15.74 -29.67
CA ALA A 510 17.58 -15.93 -28.66
C ALA A 510 17.25 -15.24 -27.31
N THR A 511 16.52 -14.12 -27.38
CA THR A 511 16.10 -13.34 -26.20
C THR A 511 14.68 -12.82 -26.42
N PRO A 512 13.89 -12.55 -25.35
CA PRO A 512 12.58 -11.93 -25.52
C PRO A 512 12.66 -10.53 -26.14
N SER A 513 13.76 -9.79 -25.91
CA SER A 513 14.00 -8.48 -26.54
C SER A 513 14.12 -8.56 -28.06
N ALA A 514 14.65 -9.65 -28.61
CA ALA A 514 14.73 -9.86 -30.06
C ALA A 514 13.33 -9.84 -30.71
N HIS A 515 12.33 -10.50 -30.09
CA HIS A 515 10.95 -10.43 -30.55
C HIS A 515 10.37 -9.02 -30.43
N LEU A 516 10.64 -8.30 -29.33
CA LEU A 516 10.19 -6.91 -29.16
C LEU A 516 10.74 -6.00 -30.28
N PHE A 517 12.03 -6.11 -30.58
CA PHE A 517 12.66 -5.30 -31.61
C PHE A 517 12.14 -5.63 -33.02
N GLU A 518 11.90 -6.91 -33.32
CA GLU A 518 11.31 -7.35 -34.58
C GLU A 518 9.89 -6.77 -34.78
N GLN A 519 9.05 -6.70 -33.72
CA GLN A 519 7.72 -6.07 -33.79
C GLN A 519 7.79 -4.60 -34.19
N MET A 520 8.93 -3.95 -33.96
CA MET A 520 9.19 -2.57 -34.35
C MET A 520 10.05 -2.44 -35.62
N GLY A 521 10.26 -3.54 -36.36
CA GLY A 521 11.02 -3.54 -37.60
C GLY A 521 12.52 -3.29 -37.41
N LEU A 522 13.06 -3.49 -36.22
CA LEU A 522 14.48 -3.39 -35.94
C LEU A 522 15.15 -4.76 -36.06
N PRO A 523 16.49 -4.80 -36.21
CA PRO A 523 17.24 -6.06 -36.11
C PRO A 523 16.96 -6.73 -34.75
N ALA A 524 17.02 -8.06 -34.69
CA ALA A 524 16.86 -8.81 -33.43
C ALA A 524 17.86 -8.35 -32.32
N TRP A 525 19.01 -7.85 -32.74
CA TRP A 525 20.03 -7.27 -31.86
C TRP A 525 20.45 -5.90 -32.41
N PRO A 526 19.67 -4.83 -32.12
CA PRO A 526 20.05 -3.50 -32.55
C PRO A 526 21.28 -3.02 -31.76
N ASN A 527 22.16 -2.30 -32.42
CA ASN A 527 23.27 -1.61 -31.76
C ASN A 527 22.73 -0.53 -30.80
N GLN A 528 23.60 -0.07 -29.90
CA GLN A 528 23.30 1.12 -29.12
C GLN A 528 23.02 2.32 -30.04
N GLY A 529 21.92 3.05 -29.79
CA GLY A 529 21.52 4.16 -30.65
C GLY A 529 20.01 4.44 -30.63
N GLU A 530 19.60 5.31 -31.51
CA GLU A 530 18.21 5.76 -31.66
C GLU A 530 17.62 5.29 -33.00
N TYR A 531 16.40 4.78 -32.91
CA TYR A 531 15.67 4.22 -34.05
C TYR A 531 14.28 4.82 -34.11
N SER A 532 13.87 5.25 -35.29
CA SER A 532 12.52 5.74 -35.50
C SER A 532 11.56 4.56 -35.78
N TYR A 533 10.39 4.57 -35.16
CA TYR A 533 9.33 3.62 -35.46
C TYR A 533 7.96 4.32 -35.44
N GLY A 534 7.31 4.41 -36.59
CA GLY A 534 6.09 5.19 -36.75
C GLY A 534 6.31 6.67 -36.39
N LYS A 535 5.60 7.17 -35.40
CA LYS A 535 5.76 8.55 -34.88
C LYS A 535 6.66 8.61 -33.63
N GLY A 536 7.08 7.47 -33.10
CA GLY A 536 7.85 7.35 -31.89
C GLY A 536 9.32 7.02 -32.12
N THR A 537 10.03 6.79 -31.03
CA THR A 537 11.47 6.53 -31.00
C THR A 537 11.79 5.38 -30.07
N VAL A 538 12.73 4.53 -30.45
CA VAL A 538 13.35 3.51 -29.61
C VAL A 538 14.80 3.91 -29.39
N CYS A 539 15.18 4.18 -28.14
CA CYS A 539 16.56 4.40 -27.74
C CYS A 539 17.08 3.12 -27.07
N VAL A 540 18.12 2.53 -27.64
CA VAL A 540 18.75 1.31 -27.13
C VAL A 540 20.04 1.65 -26.43
N ILE A 541 20.17 1.23 -25.17
CA ILE A 541 21.37 1.37 -24.33
C ILE A 541 21.86 -0.04 -23.98
N ARG A 542 23.07 -0.39 -24.44
CA ARG A 542 23.66 -1.71 -24.20
C ARG A 542 24.44 -1.78 -22.90
N THR A 543 23.75 -1.36 -21.82
CA THR A 543 24.23 -1.39 -20.44
C THR A 543 23.06 -1.82 -19.57
N ASP A 544 23.29 -2.68 -18.60
CA ASP A 544 22.27 -3.06 -17.63
C ASP A 544 22.02 -1.91 -16.65
N PRO A 545 20.77 -1.63 -16.29
CA PRO A 545 20.45 -0.48 -15.43
C PRO A 545 21.12 -0.49 -14.06
N LYS A 546 21.50 -1.65 -13.53
CA LYS A 546 22.26 -1.75 -12.27
C LYS A 546 23.53 -0.88 -12.28
N ASP A 547 24.18 -0.76 -13.42
CA ASP A 547 25.44 -0.02 -13.53
C ASP A 547 25.23 1.49 -13.34
N TYR A 548 24.00 2.00 -13.50
CA TYR A 548 23.67 3.42 -13.26
C TYR A 548 23.72 3.78 -11.77
N VAL A 549 23.55 2.81 -10.86
CA VAL A 549 23.45 3.06 -9.42
C VAL A 549 24.56 2.42 -8.61
N LEU A 550 25.23 1.37 -9.13
CA LEU A 550 26.31 0.69 -8.44
C LEU A 550 27.63 1.49 -8.42
N HIS A 551 27.78 2.51 -9.27
CA HIS A 551 28.98 3.31 -9.39
C HIS A 551 28.68 4.79 -9.21
N GLU A 552 29.61 5.53 -8.61
CA GLU A 552 29.52 6.98 -8.50
C GLU A 552 29.46 7.62 -9.91
N GLY A 553 28.45 8.43 -10.15
CA GLY A 553 28.19 9.07 -11.43
C GLY A 553 27.88 8.10 -12.58
N GLY A 554 27.53 6.86 -12.29
CA GLY A 554 27.17 5.84 -13.29
C GLY A 554 25.94 6.19 -14.11
N ASP A 555 25.06 7.06 -13.58
CA ASP A 555 23.82 7.49 -14.22
C ASP A 555 23.97 8.66 -15.22
N LYS A 556 25.13 9.28 -15.33
CA LYS A 556 25.32 10.52 -16.15
C LYS A 556 24.92 10.35 -17.60
N TYR A 557 25.34 9.25 -18.22
CA TYR A 557 25.02 9.00 -19.63
C TYR A 557 23.54 8.65 -19.83
N PHE A 558 22.98 7.86 -18.93
CA PHE A 558 21.54 7.56 -18.91
C PHE A 558 20.72 8.84 -18.79
N LEU A 559 21.04 9.73 -17.84
CA LEU A 559 20.35 11.01 -17.65
C LEU A 559 20.43 11.93 -18.87
N TYR A 560 21.60 11.98 -19.52
CA TYR A 560 21.76 12.73 -20.78
C TYR A 560 20.79 12.20 -21.86
N LEU A 561 20.73 10.87 -22.04
CA LEU A 561 19.82 10.27 -23.02
C LEU A 561 18.35 10.45 -22.59
N ALA A 562 18.03 10.26 -21.34
CA ALA A 562 16.68 10.46 -20.81
C ALA A 562 16.17 11.89 -21.06
N ALA A 563 17.02 12.90 -20.79
CA ALA A 563 16.69 14.30 -21.06
C ALA A 563 16.44 14.54 -22.56
N ARG A 564 17.35 14.05 -23.41
CA ARG A 564 17.21 14.16 -24.84
C ARG A 564 15.94 13.49 -25.38
N MET A 565 15.66 12.26 -24.94
CA MET A 565 14.47 11.52 -25.33
C MET A 565 13.18 12.24 -24.87
N TYR A 566 13.18 12.77 -23.68
CA TYR A 566 12.06 13.51 -23.11
C TYR A 566 11.79 14.82 -23.86
N GLU A 567 12.84 15.63 -24.07
CA GLU A 567 12.72 16.96 -24.62
C GLU A 567 12.54 16.97 -26.16
N GLN A 568 13.35 16.18 -26.86
CA GLN A 568 13.42 16.27 -28.34
C GLN A 568 12.49 15.24 -29.02
N ASN A 569 12.43 14.01 -28.51
CA ASN A 569 11.68 12.94 -29.16
C ASN A 569 10.24 12.85 -28.65
N ALA A 570 10.02 12.80 -27.33
CA ALA A 570 8.70 12.82 -26.71
C ALA A 570 8.04 14.21 -26.73
N LYS A 571 8.85 15.28 -26.93
CA LYS A 571 8.39 16.69 -26.92
C LYS A 571 7.58 17.02 -25.66
N ALA A 572 8.02 16.49 -24.54
CA ALA A 572 7.31 16.61 -23.27
C ALA A 572 7.64 17.89 -22.46
N GLY A 573 8.41 18.81 -23.07
CA GLY A 573 8.90 20.03 -22.44
C GLY A 573 10.36 19.88 -21.99
N LYS A 574 10.83 20.78 -21.14
CA LYS A 574 12.18 20.75 -20.58
C LYS A 574 12.18 19.78 -19.38
N LEU A 575 13.18 18.92 -19.29
CA LEU A 575 13.38 18.09 -18.11
C LEU A 575 14.05 18.92 -17.01
N GLU A 576 13.31 19.17 -15.94
CA GLU A 576 13.79 19.96 -14.81
C GLU A 576 14.09 19.07 -13.62
N PHE A 577 15.27 19.29 -13.03
CA PHE A 577 15.71 18.60 -11.82
C PHE A 577 15.60 19.50 -10.59
N LYS A 578 15.13 18.94 -9.50
CA LYS A 578 15.01 19.59 -8.20
C LYS A 578 15.15 18.56 -7.07
N ASN A 579 15.29 19.03 -5.85
CA ASN A 579 15.49 18.15 -4.69
C ASN A 579 14.21 17.90 -3.87
N ASN A 580 13.02 18.16 -4.44
CA ASN A 580 11.81 18.05 -3.64
C ASN A 580 10.60 17.63 -4.48
N PHE A 581 9.60 17.09 -3.75
CA PHE A 581 8.25 16.90 -4.23
C PHE A 581 7.29 17.74 -3.40
N TYR A 582 6.27 18.28 -4.05
CA TYR A 582 5.20 19.02 -3.40
C TYR A 582 3.87 18.71 -4.09
N LEU A 583 2.82 18.50 -3.26
CA LEU A 583 1.46 18.28 -3.70
C LEU A 583 0.49 19.08 -2.82
N GLN A 584 -0.37 19.85 -3.46
CA GLN A 584 -1.54 20.44 -2.80
C GLN A 584 -2.72 19.46 -2.90
N ARG A 585 -3.25 19.04 -1.74
CA ARG A 585 -4.34 18.06 -1.68
C ARG A 585 -5.48 18.58 -0.80
N GLY A 586 -6.50 19.19 -1.43
CA GLY A 586 -7.51 19.94 -0.70
C GLY A 586 -6.89 21.06 0.13
N ASP A 587 -7.14 21.02 1.43
CA ASP A 587 -6.59 21.98 2.39
C ASP A 587 -5.16 21.63 2.87
N TYR A 588 -4.62 20.49 2.41
CA TYR A 588 -3.31 20.01 2.84
C TYR A 588 -2.20 20.39 1.86
N ASP A 589 -1.04 20.75 2.40
CA ASP A 589 0.25 20.83 1.72
C ASP A 589 1.12 19.66 2.13
N LEU A 590 1.55 18.88 1.14
CA LEU A 590 2.41 17.72 1.31
C LEU A 590 3.75 18.02 0.65
N ALA A 591 4.84 17.80 1.37
CA ALA A 591 6.18 17.99 0.81
C ALA A 591 7.16 16.94 1.29
N ALA A 592 8.12 16.60 0.44
CA ALA A 592 9.28 15.79 0.78
C ALA A 592 10.52 16.42 0.13
N VAL A 593 11.57 16.62 0.91
CA VAL A 593 12.86 17.14 0.43
C VAL A 593 13.88 15.99 0.47
N LEU A 594 14.48 15.74 -0.69
CA LEU A 594 15.32 14.57 -0.93
C LEU A 594 16.76 14.85 -0.47
N GLU A 595 17.36 13.89 0.22
CA GLU A 595 18.81 13.81 0.41
C GLU A 595 19.48 13.28 -0.88
N GLU A 596 20.79 13.39 -1.00
CA GLU A 596 21.56 12.86 -2.14
C GLU A 596 20.94 13.29 -3.50
N SER A 597 20.57 14.56 -3.62
CA SER A 597 19.88 15.13 -4.78
C SER A 597 20.73 16.21 -5.46
N VAL A 598 20.10 17.05 -6.31
CA VAL A 598 20.79 18.11 -7.07
C VAL A 598 21.18 19.31 -6.21
N SER A 599 20.62 19.46 -5.02
CA SER A 599 20.99 20.49 -4.04
C SER A 599 20.60 20.06 -2.63
N ASP A 600 21.22 20.69 -1.63
CA ASP A 600 20.85 20.56 -0.21
C ASP A 600 20.01 21.75 0.27
N GLU A 601 19.43 22.53 -0.65
CA GLU A 601 18.57 23.66 -0.30
C GLU A 601 17.25 23.18 0.28
N PRO A 602 16.80 23.75 1.40
CA PRO A 602 15.50 23.42 1.96
C PRO A 602 14.37 23.97 1.09
N PHE A 603 13.23 23.31 1.16
CA PHE A 603 11.99 23.76 0.55
C PHE A 603 11.12 24.48 1.60
N THR A 604 10.50 25.59 1.22
CA THR A 604 9.65 26.36 2.13
C THR A 604 8.21 26.41 1.61
N VAL A 605 7.27 26.11 2.49
CA VAL A 605 5.83 26.27 2.25
C VAL A 605 5.36 27.50 3.02
N GLU A 606 4.70 28.44 2.32
CA GLU A 606 4.18 29.67 2.88
C GLU A 606 2.66 29.57 3.13
N GLY A 607 2.15 30.26 4.15
CA GLY A 607 0.73 30.34 4.49
C GLY A 607 0.46 30.20 5.98
N CYS A 608 -0.80 30.24 6.38
CA CYS A 608 -1.21 29.94 7.76
C CYS A 608 -1.31 28.42 7.93
N LEU A 609 -0.23 27.79 8.40
CA LEU A 609 0.00 26.35 8.35
C LEU A 609 -0.10 25.71 9.74
N ILE A 610 -0.88 24.65 9.89
CA ILE A 610 -0.88 23.76 11.05
C ILE A 610 -0.02 22.53 10.69
N ASP A 611 1.06 22.28 11.46
CA ASP A 611 1.92 21.13 11.28
C ASP A 611 1.30 19.89 11.96
N LEU A 612 0.87 18.91 11.16
CA LEU A 612 0.23 17.70 11.65
C LEU A 612 1.23 16.61 12.08
N PHE A 613 2.52 16.80 11.82
CA PHE A 613 3.60 15.97 12.35
C PHE A 613 4.09 16.42 13.73
N ASP A 614 3.56 17.53 14.24
CA ASP A 614 3.80 17.97 15.61
C ASP A 614 2.54 17.76 16.48
N PRO A 615 2.62 16.98 17.57
CA PRO A 615 1.47 16.70 18.43
C PRO A 615 0.91 17.94 19.14
N LYS A 616 1.61 19.08 19.10
CA LYS A 616 1.13 20.37 19.64
C LYS A 616 0.33 21.17 18.62
N LEU A 617 0.24 20.73 17.38
CA LEU A 617 -0.43 21.42 16.28
C LEU A 617 -0.07 22.91 16.19
N PRO A 618 1.22 23.27 16.12
CA PRO A 618 1.65 24.66 16.06
C PRO A 618 1.19 25.32 14.76
N ILE A 619 1.09 26.65 14.78
CA ILE A 619 0.78 27.45 13.60
C ILE A 619 2.04 28.17 13.16
N TYR A 620 2.34 28.06 11.87
CA TYR A 620 3.44 28.73 11.20
C TYR A 620 2.92 29.65 10.10
N THR A 621 3.61 30.76 9.85
CA THR A 621 3.41 31.59 8.66
C THR A 621 4.21 31.05 7.47
N SER A 622 5.25 30.28 7.76
CA SER A 622 6.03 29.54 6.80
C SER A 622 6.66 28.31 7.47
N LYS A 623 6.78 27.23 6.74
CA LYS A 623 7.46 25.99 7.20
C LYS A 623 8.62 25.69 6.29
N ARG A 624 9.84 25.67 6.83
CA ARG A 624 11.06 25.23 6.18
C ARG A 624 11.20 23.72 6.40
N ILE A 625 11.47 22.97 5.32
CA ILE A 625 11.64 21.53 5.27
C ILE A 625 13.03 21.25 4.74
N ASN A 626 13.89 20.62 5.53
CA ASN A 626 15.27 20.35 5.18
C ASN A 626 15.40 19.05 4.36
N PRO A 627 16.53 18.81 3.67
CA PRO A 627 16.81 17.53 3.04
C PRO A 627 16.62 16.34 4.01
N GLY A 628 15.93 15.30 3.56
CA GLY A 628 15.55 14.13 4.36
C GLY A 628 14.31 14.31 5.23
N GLU A 629 13.69 15.49 5.24
CA GLU A 629 12.46 15.75 5.98
C GLU A 629 11.22 15.73 5.07
N GLN A 630 10.08 15.45 5.69
CA GLN A 630 8.76 15.49 5.08
C GLN A 630 7.83 16.40 5.87
N ALA A 631 6.74 16.84 5.23
CA ALA A 631 5.74 17.68 5.86
C ALA A 631 4.32 17.29 5.45
N LEU A 632 3.43 17.31 6.44
CA LEU A 632 1.99 17.24 6.31
C LEU A 632 1.40 18.47 7.00
N LEU A 633 1.01 19.46 6.23
CA LEU A 633 0.56 20.76 6.72
C LEU A 633 -0.90 20.98 6.32
N LEU A 634 -1.73 21.44 7.25
CA LEU A 634 -3.06 21.93 6.93
C LEU A 634 -3.00 23.46 6.79
N ASN A 635 -3.38 23.97 5.62
CA ASN A 635 -3.38 25.40 5.33
C ASN A 635 -4.74 26.02 5.64
N VAL A 636 -4.81 26.76 6.73
CA VAL A 636 -6.04 27.39 7.22
C VAL A 636 -6.63 28.39 6.23
N GLU A 637 -5.79 28.98 5.38
CA GLU A 637 -6.24 29.94 4.36
C GLU A 637 -7.08 29.32 3.26
N ARG A 638 -6.94 28.02 3.02
CA ARG A 638 -7.69 27.27 2.02
C ARG A 638 -8.96 26.61 2.55
N VAL A 639 -9.09 26.51 3.87
CA VAL A 639 -10.25 25.85 4.47
C VAL A 639 -11.54 26.53 4.03
N ALA A 640 -12.44 25.76 3.43
CA ALA A 640 -13.74 26.22 3.01
C ALA A 640 -14.60 26.63 4.23
N GLY A 641 -15.34 27.73 4.09
CA GLY A 641 -16.25 28.18 5.15
C GLY A 641 -15.57 28.80 6.37
N LYS A 642 -14.51 29.59 6.17
CA LYS A 642 -13.71 30.28 7.24
C LYS A 642 -14.54 30.97 8.33
N LYS A 643 -15.81 31.22 8.13
CA LYS A 643 -16.72 31.79 9.14
C LYS A 643 -17.55 30.74 9.87
N LYS A 644 -17.45 29.46 9.46
CA LYS A 644 -18.21 28.35 10.05
C LYS A 644 -17.31 27.62 11.05
N PRO A 645 -17.72 27.49 12.31
CA PRO A 645 -16.93 26.80 13.30
C PRO A 645 -16.78 25.33 12.91
N GLN A 646 -15.57 24.79 13.02
CA GLN A 646 -15.24 23.40 12.67
C GLN A 646 -13.89 22.98 13.28
N VAL A 647 -13.70 21.68 13.50
CA VAL A 647 -12.41 21.10 13.87
C VAL A 647 -11.54 20.99 12.63
N LEU A 648 -10.35 21.56 12.64
CA LEU A 648 -9.39 21.53 11.54
C LEU A 648 -8.48 20.30 11.60
N ALA A 649 -7.93 20.04 12.77
CA ALA A 649 -7.06 18.90 13.04
C ALA A 649 -7.34 18.40 14.46
N SER A 650 -7.33 17.09 14.65
CA SER A 650 -7.65 16.48 15.94
C SER A 650 -7.01 15.09 16.10
N ALA A 651 -6.67 14.75 17.33
CA ALA A 651 -6.30 13.38 17.72
C ALA A 651 -7.53 12.50 18.05
N SER A 652 -8.73 12.91 17.61
CA SER A 652 -9.97 12.15 17.72
C SER A 652 -10.81 12.25 16.45
N ARG A 653 -11.73 11.31 16.27
CA ARG A 653 -12.81 11.45 15.30
C ARG A 653 -13.94 12.24 15.95
N GLU A 654 -14.44 13.26 15.26
CA GLU A 654 -15.56 14.06 15.72
C GLU A 654 -16.87 13.48 15.20
N GLU A 655 -17.80 13.36 16.12
CA GLU A 655 -19.17 12.94 15.86
C GLU A 655 -20.16 13.95 16.45
N GLN A 656 -21.41 13.91 16.07
CA GLN A 656 -22.50 14.73 16.63
C GLN A 656 -22.14 16.22 16.66
N GLU A 657 -21.58 16.73 15.56
CA GLU A 657 -21.30 18.15 15.45
C GLU A 657 -22.58 18.98 15.40
N GLU A 658 -22.71 19.92 16.32
CA GLU A 658 -23.85 20.83 16.39
C GLU A 658 -23.39 22.29 16.37
N ARG A 659 -24.19 23.14 15.74
CA ARG A 659 -23.92 24.57 15.61
C ARG A 659 -25.15 25.39 15.91
N GLY A 660 -24.99 26.44 16.73
CA GLY A 660 -26.04 27.40 17.01
C GLY A 660 -25.53 28.84 16.97
N LYS A 661 -26.41 29.78 17.29
CA LYS A 661 -26.05 31.19 17.35
C LYS A 661 -25.10 31.41 18.52
N GLY A 662 -23.81 31.64 18.23
CA GLY A 662 -22.78 31.90 19.22
C GLY A 662 -22.22 30.68 19.96
N TRP A 663 -22.44 29.46 19.40
CA TRP A 663 -21.83 28.24 19.97
C TRP A 663 -21.61 27.16 18.92
N TYR A 664 -20.67 26.26 19.25
CA TYR A 664 -20.34 25.05 18.50
C TYR A 664 -19.97 23.92 19.48
N SER A 665 -20.45 22.72 19.21
CA SER A 665 -20.11 21.54 19.99
C SER A 665 -19.89 20.31 19.09
N TYR A 666 -19.15 19.35 19.63
CA TYR A 666 -18.94 18.03 19.04
C TYR A 666 -18.63 17.00 20.12
N VAL A 667 -18.75 15.72 19.77
CA VAL A 667 -18.29 14.59 20.59
C VAL A 667 -17.01 14.03 19.96
N ALA A 668 -15.93 14.03 20.73
CA ALA A 668 -14.62 13.50 20.33
C ALA A 668 -14.49 12.04 20.77
N LYS A 669 -14.18 11.12 19.84
CA LYS A 669 -13.93 9.70 20.13
C LYS A 669 -12.56 9.27 19.65
N SER A 670 -11.82 8.56 20.50
CA SER A 670 -10.47 8.05 20.23
C SER A 670 -10.09 6.99 21.26
N PRO A 671 -9.05 6.17 21.03
CA PRO A 671 -8.64 5.16 21.99
C PRO A 671 -8.42 5.69 23.40
N ALA A 672 -8.85 4.93 24.39
CA ALA A 672 -8.56 5.21 25.79
C ALA A 672 -7.04 5.21 26.07
N GLU A 673 -6.62 5.84 27.16
CA GLU A 673 -5.21 5.98 27.57
C GLU A 673 -4.34 6.79 26.59
N THR A 674 -4.96 7.52 25.65
CA THR A 674 -4.31 8.46 24.75
C THR A 674 -4.77 9.89 25.03
N SER A 675 -3.96 10.89 24.67
CA SER A 675 -4.31 12.30 24.83
C SER A 675 -4.85 12.89 23.54
N ASN A 676 -5.85 13.75 23.66
CA ASN A 676 -6.35 14.55 22.55
C ASN A 676 -5.59 15.86 22.45
N VAL A 677 -5.43 16.32 21.22
CA VAL A 677 -5.17 17.70 20.84
C VAL A 677 -6.08 18.01 19.66
N SER A 678 -6.78 19.14 19.72
CA SER A 678 -7.62 19.61 18.61
C SER A 678 -7.39 21.08 18.34
N ARG A 679 -7.31 21.44 17.06
CA ARG A 679 -7.26 22.83 16.58
C ARG A 679 -8.61 23.14 15.93
N VAL A 680 -9.37 24.06 16.56
CA VAL A 680 -10.76 24.39 16.20
C VAL A 680 -10.84 25.78 15.63
N LEU A 681 -11.38 25.93 14.42
CA LEU A 681 -11.67 27.21 13.78
C LEU A 681 -12.96 27.79 14.39
N LEU A 682 -12.90 29.04 14.84
CA LEU A 682 -14.04 29.75 15.44
C LEU A 682 -14.18 31.15 14.83
N PRO A 683 -15.39 31.72 14.77
CA PRO A 683 -15.60 33.07 14.25
C PRO A 683 -14.91 34.16 15.06
N SER A 684 -14.75 33.98 16.37
CA SER A 684 -14.07 34.86 17.29
C SER A 684 -13.54 34.11 18.50
N CYS A 685 -12.73 34.76 19.32
CA CYS A 685 -12.24 34.19 20.58
C CYS A 685 -13.44 33.74 21.44
N PRO A 686 -13.48 32.48 21.89
CA PRO A 686 -14.55 32.01 22.74
C PRO A 686 -14.55 32.73 24.10
N LYS A 687 -15.71 32.85 24.72
CA LYS A 687 -15.90 33.33 26.08
C LYS A 687 -15.91 32.18 27.10
N SER A 688 -16.29 31.01 26.63
CA SER A 688 -16.36 29.79 27.42
C SER A 688 -16.00 28.58 26.55
N VAL A 689 -15.25 27.65 27.12
CA VAL A 689 -14.92 26.35 26.53
C VAL A 689 -15.12 25.28 27.58
N THR A 690 -15.98 24.31 27.31
CA THR A 690 -16.21 23.18 28.23
C THR A 690 -15.84 21.84 27.64
N VAL A 691 -15.29 20.97 28.49
CA VAL A 691 -15.03 19.53 28.21
C VAL A 691 -15.83 18.73 29.25
N ASP A 692 -16.76 17.90 28.80
CA ASP A 692 -17.71 17.16 29.64
C ASP A 692 -18.39 18.08 30.70
N GLY A 693 -18.81 19.29 30.26
CA GLY A 693 -19.45 20.28 31.07
C GLY A 693 -18.53 21.05 32.04
N LYS A 694 -17.24 20.72 32.13
CA LYS A 694 -16.26 21.44 32.96
C LYS A 694 -15.62 22.57 32.16
N GLU A 695 -15.57 23.75 32.74
CA GLU A 695 -14.91 24.93 32.14
C GLU A 695 -13.40 24.72 32.03
N VAL A 696 -12.84 24.91 30.83
CA VAL A 696 -11.41 24.76 30.51
C VAL A 696 -10.86 25.94 29.69
N PHE A 697 -11.62 27.03 29.61
CA PHE A 697 -11.24 28.19 28.81
C PHE A 697 -9.92 28.81 29.29
N ASP A 698 -9.02 29.07 28.34
CA ASP A 698 -7.75 29.80 28.51
C ASP A 698 -7.50 30.67 27.27
N THR A 699 -7.42 31.99 27.46
CA THR A 699 -7.18 32.97 26.38
C THR A 699 -5.87 32.74 25.64
N LYS A 700 -4.85 32.14 26.28
CA LYS A 700 -3.55 31.81 25.67
C LYS A 700 -3.66 30.74 24.58
N ARG A 701 -4.74 29.96 24.56
CA ARG A 701 -5.02 28.92 23.58
C ARG A 701 -5.66 29.46 22.30
N TRP A 702 -6.07 30.75 22.29
CA TRP A 702 -6.60 31.42 21.12
C TRP A 702 -5.49 32.02 20.25
N HIS A 703 -5.47 31.64 18.97
CA HIS A 703 -4.58 32.22 17.96
C HIS A 703 -5.38 33.17 17.05
N ALA A 704 -5.26 34.48 17.28
CA ALA A 704 -6.12 35.47 16.62
C ALA A 704 -5.94 35.53 15.10
N ALA A 705 -4.72 35.41 14.59
CA ALA A 705 -4.45 35.51 13.15
C ALA A 705 -5.07 34.35 12.36
N SER A 706 -5.12 33.14 12.90
CA SER A 706 -5.76 31.99 12.26
C SER A 706 -7.21 31.76 12.65
N HIS A 707 -7.74 32.54 13.60
CA HIS A 707 -9.05 32.31 14.19
C HIS A 707 -9.23 30.88 14.76
N THR A 708 -8.18 30.30 15.36
CA THR A 708 -8.23 28.94 15.91
C THR A 708 -8.02 28.92 17.41
N TYR A 709 -8.68 27.97 18.06
CA TYR A 709 -8.49 27.63 19.46
C TYR A 709 -7.84 26.25 19.58
N LEU A 710 -6.82 26.11 20.42
CA LEU A 710 -6.18 24.84 20.73
C LEU A 710 -6.81 24.26 22.00
N ILE A 711 -7.30 23.01 21.95
CA ILE A 711 -7.83 22.32 23.10
C ILE A 711 -7.15 20.98 23.31
N GLU A 712 -6.93 20.62 24.57
CA GLU A 712 -6.31 19.35 24.96
C GLU A 712 -7.13 18.71 26.09
N PHE A 713 -7.32 17.39 26.03
CA PHE A 713 -8.02 16.59 27.03
C PHE A 713 -7.64 15.10 26.90
N GLU A 714 -8.06 14.26 27.84
CA GLU A 714 -7.89 12.80 27.73
C GLU A 714 -8.95 12.19 26.79
N ASN A 715 -8.54 11.30 25.93
CA ASN A 715 -9.42 10.61 25.00
C ASN A 715 -10.31 9.57 25.70
N ASN A 716 -11.51 9.38 25.15
CA ASN A 716 -12.45 8.36 25.58
C ASN A 716 -13.17 7.78 24.34
N PRO A 717 -13.17 6.44 24.12
CA PRO A 717 -13.88 5.82 23.00
C PRO A 717 -15.41 5.94 23.11
N ASP A 718 -15.96 6.17 24.31
CA ASP A 718 -17.38 6.44 24.49
C ASP A 718 -17.76 7.89 24.16
N GLY A 719 -16.77 8.75 24.04
CA GLY A 719 -16.90 10.14 23.63
C GLY A 719 -16.63 11.14 24.74
N VAL A 720 -16.05 12.27 24.37
CA VAL A 720 -15.82 13.46 25.19
C VAL A 720 -16.59 14.61 24.56
N SER A 721 -17.50 15.23 25.29
CA SER A 721 -18.29 16.37 24.81
C SER A 721 -17.49 17.66 24.90
N VAL A 722 -17.32 18.35 23.80
CA VAL A 722 -16.59 19.63 23.72
C VAL A 722 -17.54 20.71 23.21
N LYS A 723 -17.59 21.85 23.90
CA LYS A 723 -18.44 22.98 23.52
C LYS A 723 -17.71 24.32 23.66
N PHE A 724 -17.87 25.14 22.66
CA PHE A 724 -17.36 26.52 22.57
C PHE A 724 -18.54 27.51 22.52
N CYS A 725 -18.44 28.62 23.25
CA CYS A 725 -19.38 29.73 23.20
C CYS A 725 -18.61 31.04 23.01
N TRP A 726 -19.08 31.96 22.11
CA TRP A 726 -18.45 33.26 21.82
C TRP A 726 -19.44 34.43 21.77
#